data_78f13ee0d397549ada3c06fd00f39001
#
_entry.id   78f13ee0d397549ada3c06fd00f39001
#
_cell.length_a   1.000
_cell.length_b   1.000
_cell.length_c   1.000
_cell.angle_alpha   90.00
_cell.angle_beta   90.00
_cell.angle_gamma   90.00
#
_symmetry.space_group_name_H-M   'P 1'
#
loop_
_entity.id
_entity.type
_entity.pdbx_description
1 polymer ?
#
loop_
_entity_poly.entity_id
_entity_poly.type
_entity_poly.pdbx_seq_one_letter_code
_entity_poly.pdbx_strand_id
1 'polypeptide(L)'
;MRKLQSAHEGDDLNGFFNNIAKANYATMRSDLEDFRREVIDARTKKSVTIQNEVLRSQQEVEIANLLYLNNIEYEYEPAYPFYIPNSNKLYTPDFVIFQGDKKAYLEHFGITEEGKNDRYNQDEIEKYKKAVRDKIMLHRRHGTTLIYTFSAYKDGRPLAVHLKEELEAKNFELKPKSDKEVMELLVAGEENRYIRKLLNLICRFISNFKVNGYSAEEFERMYYSTQNVRSRLFLEICHECYLEYNRWLKENQVVDFEDMINESSRILREVKEMKQKLDFKYVIVDEYQDISKQRFDLTKALAEVTNAKIIAVGDDWQSIYAFSGSDITLFTKFAEKMGYAKLLKIVKTYRNSQEVIDIAGNFIQKNKEQIEKRLLSPKNITDPVVIYTYDSTYKGRNGNRRSGANYAMAYAVEKVLEELLVYKKKEGKVPGEILLLGRYAFDGDRLERSGLFEYVNRGNKIKSVKYPYLNITFMTVHSSKGLGYDDVIIINGKNETYGFPSKIEDDPVLAFVIRGDKSIEYAEERRLFYVAMTRTKNRVFCIAPEQNPSEFLLEIKRDYKNVILHGEWNEEEPQQYQTKVCPLCGYPMQLKYKKAYGLRLYICTNEPEICGFMTNDCRGGKLAIQKCDRCKDGYLIIKPNKSNGFFLGCTNYKSDGTGCNNAVSKKQYYTRMGYSADTEKKELSEVRNQPNTTLKKSDIKNNGYLSEEKNSENQQQPNDYVKIEKAKLSSGCYYEGWELNTVVYDILCGLQEVSKVRYYGIWMLVDVLHGIENKKIFDNRLDRLSCFGSYRNMSKETIHTVIEWLIKEHYILKTKGQYPVLHSTHEGLHYCESITENKLKRLKKYLEENTIL
;
A
#
# COMPACT_ATOMS: atom_id res chain seq x y z
N MET A 1 -14.20 -17.11 -8.20
CA MET A 1 -14.41 -16.14 -9.29
C MET A 1 -15.04 -16.77 -10.55
N ARG A 2 -14.43 -17.75 -11.23
CA ARG A 2 -15.04 -18.40 -12.44
C ARG A 2 -16.45 -18.95 -12.18
N LYS A 3 -16.67 -19.65 -11.06
CA LYS A 3 -18.00 -20.18 -10.70
C LYS A 3 -19.00 -19.07 -10.31
N LEU A 4 -18.54 -17.98 -9.70
CA LEU A 4 -19.33 -16.79 -9.46
C LEU A 4 -19.81 -16.15 -10.76
N GLN A 5 -18.93 -16.07 -11.75
CA GLN A 5 -19.25 -15.54 -13.07
C GLN A 5 -20.30 -16.37 -13.78
N SER A 6 -20.27 -17.72 -13.61
CA SER A 6 -21.28 -18.61 -14.19
C SER A 6 -22.61 -18.62 -13.43
N ALA A 7 -22.62 -18.28 -12.14
CA ALA A 7 -23.82 -18.20 -11.33
C ALA A 7 -24.60 -16.88 -11.55
N HIS A 8 -23.85 -15.80 -11.86
CA HIS A 8 -24.40 -14.49 -12.19
C HIS A 8 -24.18 -14.18 -13.67
N GLU A 9 -24.88 -14.88 -14.55
CA GLU A 9 -24.96 -14.52 -15.97
C GLU A 9 -25.79 -13.25 -16.10
N GLY A 10 -25.18 -12.08 -15.85
CA GLY A 10 -25.86 -10.81 -16.00
C GLY A 10 -25.25 -9.65 -15.24
N ASP A 11 -26.03 -8.62 -15.06
CA ASP A 11 -25.63 -7.27 -14.75
C ASP A 11 -25.03 -7.04 -13.36
N ASP A 12 -25.43 -7.84 -12.35
CA ASP A 12 -25.10 -7.58 -10.95
C ASP A 12 -23.62 -7.80 -10.63
N LEU A 13 -23.02 -8.86 -11.17
CA LEU A 13 -21.60 -9.15 -10.99
C LEU A 13 -20.74 -8.05 -11.62
N ASN A 14 -21.14 -7.58 -12.78
CA ASN A 14 -20.47 -6.52 -13.49
C ASN A 14 -20.55 -5.18 -12.72
N GLY A 15 -21.73 -4.83 -12.24
CA GLY A 15 -21.92 -3.67 -11.38
C GLY A 15 -21.08 -3.73 -10.12
N PHE A 16 -20.99 -4.90 -9.49
CA PHE A 16 -20.14 -5.11 -8.33
C PHE A 16 -18.66 -4.87 -8.63
N PHE A 17 -18.11 -5.45 -9.70
CA PHE A 17 -16.71 -5.26 -10.07
C PHE A 17 -16.39 -3.83 -10.44
N ASN A 18 -17.29 -3.12 -11.11
CA ASN A 18 -17.11 -1.71 -11.36
C ASN A 18 -17.05 -0.89 -10.06
N ASN A 19 -17.91 -1.22 -9.10
CA ASN A 19 -17.91 -0.56 -7.82
C ASN A 19 -16.67 -0.88 -6.98
N ILE A 20 -16.19 -2.12 -6.99
CA ILE A 20 -14.98 -2.52 -6.28
C ILE A 20 -13.73 -1.98 -6.97
N ALA A 21 -13.63 -2.10 -8.28
CA ALA A 21 -12.44 -1.69 -9.03
C ALA A 21 -12.25 -0.16 -9.07
N LYS A 22 -13.34 0.60 -9.17
CA LYS A 22 -13.33 2.07 -9.20
C LYS A 22 -14.08 2.72 -8.06
N ALA A 23 -14.77 1.94 -7.25
CA ALA A 23 -15.58 2.32 -6.09
C ALA A 23 -16.52 3.49 -6.34
N ASN A 24 -17.03 3.57 -7.53
CA ASN A 24 -17.95 4.62 -7.92
C ASN A 24 -19.40 4.15 -7.82
N TYR A 25 -19.87 4.01 -6.61
CA TYR A 25 -21.22 3.49 -6.32
C TYR A 25 -22.36 4.41 -6.79
N ALA A 26 -22.09 5.68 -7.07
CA ALA A 26 -23.12 6.58 -7.62
C ALA A 26 -23.48 6.28 -9.07
N THR A 27 -22.62 5.54 -9.76
CA THR A 27 -22.83 5.12 -11.15
C THR A 27 -22.53 3.65 -11.27
N MET A 28 -23.29 2.87 -10.56
CA MET A 28 -23.26 1.44 -10.71
C MET A 28 -23.64 1.06 -12.14
N ARG A 29 -22.81 0.29 -12.77
CA ARG A 29 -23.01 -0.21 -14.14
C ARG A 29 -23.48 -1.64 -14.07
N SER A 30 -24.31 -2.00 -15.05
CA SER A 30 -24.98 -3.29 -15.09
C SER A 30 -24.53 -4.20 -16.22
N ASP A 31 -23.59 -3.76 -17.07
CA ASP A 31 -23.13 -4.58 -18.18
C ASP A 31 -21.62 -4.93 -18.10
N LEU A 32 -21.28 -6.11 -18.58
CA LEU A 32 -19.90 -6.64 -18.61
C LEU A 32 -18.97 -5.84 -19.52
N GLU A 33 -19.52 -5.23 -20.56
CA GLU A 33 -18.75 -4.44 -21.50
C GLU A 33 -18.20 -3.17 -20.83
N ASP A 34 -18.99 -2.52 -19.99
CA ASP A 34 -18.58 -1.35 -19.25
C ASP A 34 -17.45 -1.69 -18.26
N PHE A 35 -17.56 -2.79 -17.52
CA PHE A 35 -16.49 -3.26 -16.64
C PHE A 35 -15.21 -3.57 -17.42
N ARG A 36 -15.33 -4.33 -18.50
CA ARG A 36 -14.21 -4.67 -19.39
C ARG A 36 -13.50 -3.41 -19.87
N ARG A 37 -14.26 -2.45 -20.41
CA ARG A 37 -13.72 -1.16 -20.88
C ARG A 37 -12.96 -0.43 -19.78
N GLU A 38 -13.49 -0.38 -18.57
CA GLU A 38 -12.87 0.32 -17.45
C GLU A 38 -11.56 -0.30 -17.00
N VAL A 39 -11.47 -1.63 -16.95
CA VAL A 39 -10.24 -2.33 -16.59
C VAL A 39 -9.18 -2.14 -17.67
N ILE A 40 -9.58 -2.23 -18.95
CA ILE A 40 -8.68 -1.99 -20.08
C ILE A 40 -8.16 -0.55 -20.06
N ASP A 41 -9.04 0.45 -19.83
CA ASP A 41 -8.64 1.85 -19.72
C ASP A 41 -7.64 2.09 -18.58
N ALA A 42 -7.84 1.41 -17.44
CA ALA A 42 -6.92 1.51 -16.32
C ALA A 42 -5.53 0.92 -16.63
N ARG A 43 -5.48 -0.18 -17.38
CA ARG A 43 -4.23 -0.78 -17.86
C ARG A 43 -3.56 0.09 -18.93
N THR A 44 -4.32 0.60 -19.90
CA THR A 44 -3.83 1.48 -20.95
C THR A 44 -3.15 2.73 -20.36
N LYS A 45 -3.71 3.32 -19.30
CA LYS A 45 -3.08 4.45 -18.57
C LYS A 45 -1.70 4.12 -18.00
N LYS A 46 -1.41 2.85 -17.76
CA LYS A 46 -0.10 2.35 -17.27
C LYS A 46 0.80 1.82 -18.41
N SER A 47 0.39 1.99 -19.65
CA SER A 47 1.05 1.42 -20.82
C SER A 47 1.15 -0.11 -20.80
N VAL A 48 0.14 -0.79 -20.24
CA VAL A 48 0.06 -2.26 -20.12
C VAL A 48 -1.11 -2.78 -20.93
N THR A 49 -0.87 -3.75 -21.82
CA THR A 49 -1.91 -4.40 -22.62
C THR A 49 -2.75 -5.39 -21.79
N ILE A 50 -3.87 -5.86 -22.39
CA ILE A 50 -4.66 -6.97 -21.82
C ILE A 50 -3.82 -8.23 -21.63
N GLN A 51 -2.85 -8.47 -22.52
CA GLN A 51 -1.92 -9.61 -22.47
C GLN A 51 -0.72 -9.39 -21.52
N ASN A 52 -0.72 -8.31 -20.70
CA ASN A 52 0.35 -7.93 -19.78
C ASN A 52 1.68 -7.47 -20.43
N GLU A 53 1.65 -7.07 -21.68
CA GLU A 53 2.80 -6.47 -22.35
C GLU A 53 2.90 -4.99 -21.98
N VAL A 54 4.11 -4.49 -21.78
CA VAL A 54 4.36 -3.06 -21.56
C VAL A 54 4.85 -2.44 -22.85
N LEU A 55 4.08 -1.51 -23.41
CA LEU A 55 4.42 -0.83 -24.64
C LEU A 55 4.91 0.60 -24.38
N ARG A 56 5.46 1.25 -25.41
CA ARG A 56 6.07 2.60 -25.28
C ARG A 56 5.05 3.70 -25.04
N SER A 57 3.85 3.57 -25.59
CA SER A 57 2.83 4.60 -25.50
C SER A 57 1.45 4.02 -25.16
N GLN A 58 0.56 4.87 -24.62
CA GLN A 58 -0.83 4.48 -24.35
C GLN A 58 -1.60 4.20 -25.64
N GLN A 59 -1.28 4.88 -26.75
CA GLN A 59 -1.93 4.68 -28.03
C GLN A 59 -1.52 3.35 -28.68
N GLU A 60 -0.25 2.94 -28.53
CA GLU A 60 0.18 1.60 -28.93
C GLU A 60 -0.53 0.51 -28.12
N VAL A 61 -0.75 0.70 -26.81
CA VAL A 61 -1.55 -0.22 -26.00
C VAL A 61 -3.01 -0.28 -26.49
N GLU A 62 -3.58 0.86 -26.87
CA GLU A 62 -4.94 0.90 -27.45
C GLU A 62 -5.01 0.09 -28.74
N ILE A 63 -4.02 0.22 -29.61
CA ILE A 63 -3.89 -0.55 -30.87
C ILE A 63 -3.77 -2.03 -30.55
N ALA A 64 -2.83 -2.43 -29.71
CA ALA A 64 -2.59 -3.82 -29.34
C ALA A 64 -3.84 -4.49 -28.74
N ASN A 65 -4.51 -3.78 -27.83
CA ASN A 65 -5.76 -4.26 -27.23
C ASN A 65 -6.89 -4.41 -28.27
N LEU A 66 -6.98 -3.47 -29.23
CA LEU A 66 -7.98 -3.57 -30.29
C LEU A 66 -7.73 -4.78 -31.19
N LEU A 67 -6.48 -5.02 -31.59
CA LEU A 67 -6.09 -6.19 -32.39
C LEU A 67 -6.43 -7.48 -31.64
N TYR A 68 -5.99 -7.60 -30.40
CA TYR A 68 -6.24 -8.77 -29.55
C TYR A 68 -7.72 -9.05 -29.34
N LEU A 69 -8.51 -8.00 -29.03
CA LEU A 69 -9.94 -8.13 -28.81
C LEU A 69 -10.73 -8.53 -30.05
N ASN A 70 -10.17 -8.36 -31.25
CA ASN A 70 -10.77 -8.73 -32.52
C ASN A 70 -10.15 -9.98 -33.17
N ASN A 71 -9.45 -10.82 -32.39
CA ASN A 71 -8.80 -12.03 -32.85
C ASN A 71 -7.82 -11.81 -34.03
N ILE A 72 -7.07 -10.68 -33.98
CA ILE A 72 -5.98 -10.40 -34.91
C ILE A 72 -4.68 -10.61 -34.12
N GLU A 73 -3.87 -11.56 -34.55
CA GLU A 73 -2.58 -11.84 -33.97
C GLU A 73 -1.58 -10.72 -34.31
N TYR A 74 -0.72 -10.37 -33.40
CA TYR A 74 0.31 -9.35 -33.63
C TYR A 74 1.61 -9.69 -32.90
N GLU A 75 2.71 -9.16 -33.47
CA GLU A 75 4.02 -9.10 -32.83
C GLU A 75 4.41 -7.61 -32.71
N TYR A 76 4.86 -7.20 -31.55
CA TYR A 76 5.28 -5.84 -31.25
C TYR A 76 6.75 -5.63 -31.57
N GLU A 77 7.10 -4.52 -32.26
CA GLU A 77 8.45 -4.16 -32.71
C GLU A 77 9.20 -5.27 -33.45
N PRO A 78 8.58 -5.90 -34.49
CA PRO A 78 9.25 -6.94 -35.25
C PRO A 78 10.41 -6.39 -36.09
N ALA A 79 11.40 -7.21 -36.35
CA ALA A 79 12.46 -6.87 -37.30
C ALA A 79 11.91 -6.82 -38.73
N TYR A 80 12.01 -5.68 -39.39
CA TYR A 80 11.66 -5.57 -40.82
C TYR A 80 12.87 -6.00 -41.68
N PRO A 81 12.65 -6.81 -42.72
CA PRO A 81 13.78 -7.41 -43.48
C PRO A 81 14.57 -6.42 -44.31
N PHE A 82 14.13 -5.17 -44.45
CA PHE A 82 14.77 -4.19 -45.28
C PHE A 82 15.13 -2.90 -44.51
N TYR A 83 16.26 -2.29 -44.89
CA TYR A 83 16.73 -1.06 -44.25
C TYR A 83 16.07 0.18 -44.85
N ILE A 84 15.89 1.21 -44.02
CA ILE A 84 15.45 2.53 -44.51
C ILE A 84 16.54 3.07 -45.46
N PRO A 85 16.15 3.58 -46.64
CA PRO A 85 17.11 4.15 -47.58
C PRO A 85 17.98 5.23 -46.93
N ASN A 86 19.29 5.21 -47.19
CA ASN A 86 20.27 6.11 -46.60
C ASN A 86 20.41 6.05 -45.07
N SER A 87 20.02 4.95 -44.47
CA SER A 87 20.18 4.70 -43.02
C SER A 87 20.75 3.30 -42.84
N ASN A 88 21.79 3.19 -41.97
CA ASN A 88 22.33 1.89 -41.57
C ASN A 88 21.55 1.31 -40.38
N LYS A 89 20.42 1.88 -40.02
CA LYS A 89 19.58 1.40 -38.90
C LYS A 89 18.59 0.37 -39.41
N LEU A 90 18.48 -0.74 -38.68
CA LEU A 90 17.42 -1.71 -38.86
C LEU A 90 16.07 -0.99 -38.60
N TYR A 91 15.13 -1.20 -39.49
CA TYR A 91 13.77 -0.69 -39.31
C TYR A 91 12.93 -1.71 -38.53
N THR A 92 12.25 -1.23 -37.54
CA THR A 92 11.30 -2.00 -36.71
C THR A 92 9.97 -1.27 -36.77
N PRO A 93 8.97 -1.79 -37.50
CA PRO A 93 7.59 -1.30 -37.39
C PRO A 93 7.03 -1.46 -35.99
N ASP A 94 6.04 -0.67 -35.61
CA ASP A 94 5.44 -0.81 -34.28
C ASP A 94 4.79 -2.19 -34.11
N PHE A 95 4.11 -2.69 -35.16
CA PHE A 95 3.53 -4.03 -35.15
C PHE A 95 3.65 -4.73 -36.51
N VAL A 96 3.66 -6.05 -36.50
CA VAL A 96 3.24 -6.89 -37.61
C VAL A 96 1.98 -7.64 -37.17
N ILE A 97 1.00 -7.71 -38.04
CA ILE A 97 -0.31 -8.32 -37.75
C ILE A 97 -0.59 -9.48 -38.69
N PHE A 98 -1.27 -10.49 -38.16
CA PHE A 98 -1.58 -11.72 -38.90
C PHE A 98 -3.04 -12.12 -38.72
N GLN A 99 -3.65 -12.66 -39.78
CA GLN A 99 -4.94 -13.32 -39.70
C GLN A 99 -5.05 -14.37 -40.80
N GLY A 100 -4.85 -15.65 -40.44
CA GLY A 100 -4.66 -16.73 -41.44
C GLY A 100 -3.44 -16.45 -42.29
N ASP A 101 -3.60 -16.47 -43.61
CA ASP A 101 -2.51 -16.19 -44.58
C ASP A 101 -2.25 -14.71 -44.80
N LYS A 102 -3.03 -13.83 -44.18
CA LYS A 102 -2.90 -12.38 -44.36
C LYS A 102 -1.83 -11.85 -43.38
N LYS A 103 -0.94 -10.99 -43.93
CA LYS A 103 0.09 -10.30 -43.17
C LYS A 103 0.11 -8.83 -43.54
N ALA A 104 0.14 -7.96 -42.55
CA ALA A 104 0.38 -6.52 -42.74
C ALA A 104 1.28 -5.96 -41.63
N TYR A 105 1.94 -4.86 -41.90
CA TYR A 105 2.69 -4.08 -40.90
C TYR A 105 1.82 -2.89 -40.46
N LEU A 106 1.96 -2.50 -39.20
CA LEU A 106 1.22 -1.37 -38.67
C LEU A 106 2.18 -0.40 -37.98
N GLU A 107 2.02 0.87 -38.27
CA GLU A 107 2.79 1.99 -37.69
C GLU A 107 1.87 2.99 -37.05
N HIS A 108 2.22 3.43 -35.84
CA HIS A 108 1.52 4.51 -35.17
C HIS A 108 2.38 5.79 -35.15
N PHE A 109 1.94 6.79 -35.89
CA PHE A 109 2.65 8.03 -35.94
C PHE A 109 2.26 8.99 -34.81
N GLY A 110 3.24 9.39 -33.99
CA GLY A 110 3.07 10.32 -32.87
C GLY A 110 2.75 11.75 -33.27
N ILE A 111 2.38 12.03 -34.52
CA ILE A 111 1.90 13.31 -35.03
C ILE A 111 0.42 13.20 -35.40
N THR A 112 -0.29 14.34 -35.40
CA THR A 112 -1.67 14.39 -35.89
C THR A 112 -1.72 14.15 -37.39
N GLU A 113 -2.90 13.82 -37.95
CA GLU A 113 -3.12 13.69 -39.38
C GLU A 113 -2.71 14.96 -40.16
N GLU A 114 -2.79 16.13 -39.55
CA GLU A 114 -2.29 17.40 -40.11
C GLU A 114 -0.77 17.55 -40.01
N GLY A 115 -0.08 16.60 -39.39
CA GLY A 115 1.36 16.63 -39.19
C GLY A 115 1.82 17.60 -38.10
N LYS A 116 1.03 17.77 -37.02
CA LYS A 116 1.34 18.63 -35.87
C LYS A 116 1.66 17.77 -34.64
N ASN A 117 2.53 18.26 -33.79
CA ASN A 117 2.76 17.73 -32.45
C ASN A 117 3.32 18.85 -31.57
N ASP A 118 2.67 19.12 -30.45
CA ASP A 118 3.02 20.22 -29.54
C ASP A 118 4.35 20.01 -28.79
N ARG A 119 4.93 18.83 -28.89
CA ARG A 119 6.22 18.47 -28.23
C ARG A 119 7.43 18.73 -29.11
N TYR A 120 7.24 18.97 -30.43
CA TYR A 120 8.30 19.12 -31.42
C TYR A 120 8.34 20.55 -31.93
N ASN A 121 9.55 21.05 -32.17
CA ASN A 121 9.73 22.27 -32.90
C ASN A 121 9.52 22.02 -34.41
N GLN A 122 9.52 23.10 -35.21
CA GLN A 122 9.17 23.03 -36.63
C GLN A 122 10.15 22.20 -37.48
N ASP A 123 11.44 22.23 -37.11
CA ASP A 123 12.48 21.44 -37.78
C ASP A 123 12.37 19.95 -37.44
N GLU A 124 12.03 19.64 -36.19
CA GLU A 124 11.79 18.28 -35.76
C GLU A 124 10.56 17.68 -36.44
N ILE A 125 9.48 18.47 -36.59
CA ILE A 125 8.26 18.06 -37.29
C ILE A 125 8.57 17.74 -38.77
N GLU A 126 9.36 18.54 -39.46
CA GLU A 126 9.70 18.29 -40.86
C GLU A 126 10.61 17.07 -41.03
N LYS A 127 11.54 16.84 -40.10
CA LYS A 127 12.33 15.58 -40.06
C LYS A 127 11.44 14.37 -39.82
N TYR A 128 10.47 14.48 -38.89
CA TYR A 128 9.52 13.40 -38.60
C TYR A 128 8.64 13.09 -39.83
N LYS A 129 8.08 14.11 -40.50
CA LYS A 129 7.29 13.93 -41.72
C LYS A 129 8.11 13.28 -42.84
N LYS A 130 9.39 13.60 -42.95
CA LYS A 130 10.27 12.93 -43.88
C LYS A 130 10.43 11.46 -43.53
N ALA A 131 10.66 11.13 -42.26
CA ALA A 131 10.78 9.74 -41.82
C ALA A 131 9.48 8.95 -42.05
N VAL A 132 8.31 9.56 -41.85
CA VAL A 132 7.01 8.95 -42.18
C VAL A 132 6.92 8.61 -43.66
N ARG A 133 7.25 9.57 -44.54
CA ARG A 133 7.26 9.34 -46.00
C ARG A 133 8.23 8.23 -46.39
N ASP A 134 9.42 8.22 -45.82
CA ASP A 134 10.46 7.24 -46.13
C ASP A 134 9.99 5.80 -45.72
N LYS A 135 9.33 5.64 -44.58
CA LYS A 135 8.71 4.37 -44.15
C LYS A 135 7.62 3.93 -45.12
N ILE A 136 6.69 4.80 -45.47
CA ILE A 136 5.61 4.46 -46.40
C ILE A 136 6.16 4.07 -47.79
N MET A 137 7.16 4.77 -48.28
CA MET A 137 7.84 4.47 -49.55
C MET A 137 8.59 3.14 -49.50
N LEU A 138 9.20 2.82 -48.36
CA LEU A 138 9.89 1.53 -48.14
C LEU A 138 8.91 0.36 -48.29
N HIS A 139 7.77 0.40 -47.64
CA HIS A 139 6.75 -0.65 -47.74
C HIS A 139 6.18 -0.78 -49.19
N ARG A 140 5.95 0.37 -49.85
CA ARG A 140 5.50 0.37 -51.28
C ARG A 140 6.54 -0.25 -52.20
N ARG A 141 7.83 0.06 -51.99
CA ARG A 141 8.92 -0.48 -52.83
C ARG A 141 9.02 -2.00 -52.72
N HIS A 142 8.79 -2.55 -51.53
CA HIS A 142 8.90 -3.98 -51.28
C HIS A 142 7.58 -4.72 -51.36
N GLY A 143 6.49 -4.06 -51.81
CA GLY A 143 5.18 -4.67 -51.96
C GLY A 143 4.54 -5.19 -50.68
N THR A 144 4.98 -4.69 -49.52
CA THR A 144 4.40 -5.09 -48.24
C THR A 144 3.25 -4.19 -47.84
N THR A 145 2.20 -4.80 -47.28
CA THR A 145 1.01 -4.07 -46.81
C THR A 145 1.36 -3.29 -45.55
N LEU A 146 1.14 -1.97 -45.59
CA LEU A 146 1.30 -1.09 -44.41
C LEU A 146 -0.06 -0.47 -44.07
N ILE A 147 -0.42 -0.58 -42.77
CA ILE A 147 -1.50 0.17 -42.16
C ILE A 147 -0.81 1.23 -41.28
N TYR A 148 -1.35 2.42 -41.20
CA TYR A 148 -0.81 3.44 -40.30
C TYR A 148 -1.89 4.27 -39.63
N THR A 149 -1.60 4.73 -38.43
CA THR A 149 -2.50 5.53 -37.62
C THR A 149 -1.79 6.80 -37.13
N PHE A 150 -2.57 7.81 -36.75
CA PHE A 150 -2.09 9.10 -36.23
C PHE A 150 -2.52 9.31 -34.79
N SER A 151 -1.79 10.17 -34.07
CA SER A 151 -2.11 10.52 -32.67
C SER A 151 -3.46 11.24 -32.52
N ALA A 152 -3.93 11.93 -33.56
CA ALA A 152 -5.24 12.55 -33.64
C ALA A 152 -5.63 12.77 -35.11
N TYR A 153 -6.93 12.77 -35.37
CA TYR A 153 -7.52 12.93 -36.68
C TYR A 153 -8.32 14.22 -36.81
N LYS A 154 -8.43 14.76 -38.07
CA LYS A 154 -9.14 16.01 -38.34
C LYS A 154 -10.61 15.98 -38.03
N ASP A 155 -11.23 14.83 -38.25
CA ASP A 155 -12.65 14.60 -38.00
C ASP A 155 -12.99 14.41 -36.50
N GLY A 156 -11.98 14.39 -35.62
CA GLY A 156 -12.15 14.26 -34.18
C GLY A 156 -12.60 12.89 -33.70
N ARG A 157 -12.69 11.88 -34.59
CA ARG A 157 -13.04 10.52 -34.21
C ARG A 157 -11.84 9.84 -33.51
N PRO A 158 -12.10 8.90 -32.59
CA PRO A 158 -11.05 8.16 -31.88
C PRO A 158 -10.18 7.33 -32.82
N LEU A 159 -8.92 7.11 -32.46
CA LEU A 159 -7.96 6.25 -33.15
C LEU A 159 -8.54 4.84 -33.43
N ALA A 160 -9.24 4.27 -32.49
CA ALA A 160 -9.86 2.94 -32.61
C ALA A 160 -10.86 2.83 -33.78
N VAL A 161 -11.55 3.93 -34.12
CA VAL A 161 -12.51 3.94 -35.25
C VAL A 161 -11.75 3.89 -36.56
N HIS A 162 -10.75 4.77 -36.72
CA HIS A 162 -9.91 4.80 -37.93
C HIS A 162 -9.15 3.49 -38.14
N LEU A 163 -8.59 2.91 -37.05
CA LEU A 163 -7.88 1.65 -37.13
C LEU A 163 -8.81 0.50 -37.61
N LYS A 164 -10.05 0.46 -37.13
CA LYS A 164 -11.02 -0.55 -37.61
C LYS A 164 -11.32 -0.41 -39.11
N GLU A 165 -11.57 0.81 -39.55
CA GLU A 165 -11.82 1.13 -40.96
C GLU A 165 -10.62 0.73 -41.86
N GLU A 166 -9.39 1.02 -41.43
CA GLU A 166 -8.17 0.62 -42.15
C GLU A 166 -7.95 -0.89 -42.14
N LEU A 167 -8.24 -1.60 -41.05
CA LEU A 167 -8.16 -3.06 -40.98
C LEU A 167 -9.16 -3.69 -41.96
N GLU A 168 -10.42 -3.26 -41.96
CA GLU A 168 -11.46 -3.71 -42.87
C GLU A 168 -11.12 -3.41 -44.33
N ALA A 169 -10.58 -2.22 -44.61
CA ALA A 169 -10.10 -1.85 -45.97
C ALA A 169 -8.97 -2.74 -46.49
N LYS A 170 -8.21 -3.37 -45.59
CA LYS A 170 -7.18 -4.37 -45.90
C LYS A 170 -7.69 -5.81 -45.78
N ASN A 171 -9.00 -6.01 -45.72
CA ASN A 171 -9.71 -7.28 -45.61
C ASN A 171 -9.41 -8.09 -44.33
N PHE A 172 -8.99 -7.44 -43.22
CA PHE A 172 -8.95 -8.08 -41.93
C PHE A 172 -10.36 -8.16 -41.37
N GLU A 173 -10.73 -9.31 -40.86
CA GLU A 173 -12.07 -9.52 -40.29
C GLU A 173 -12.05 -9.17 -38.78
N LEU A 174 -12.91 -8.26 -38.37
CA LEU A 174 -13.06 -7.92 -36.94
C LEU A 174 -13.99 -8.94 -36.29
N LYS A 175 -13.40 -9.91 -35.57
CA LYS A 175 -14.12 -10.97 -34.83
C LYS A 175 -13.97 -10.73 -33.33
N PRO A 176 -14.90 -10.00 -32.68
CA PRO A 176 -14.77 -9.69 -31.26
C PRO A 176 -14.69 -10.95 -30.40
N LYS A 177 -13.75 -10.97 -29.46
CA LYS A 177 -13.72 -12.00 -28.39
C LYS A 177 -14.95 -11.85 -27.49
N SER A 178 -15.47 -12.97 -27.02
CA SER A 178 -16.57 -12.95 -26.06
C SER A 178 -16.14 -12.26 -24.73
N ASP A 179 -17.09 -11.61 -24.07
CA ASP A 179 -16.84 -10.96 -22.78
C ASP A 179 -16.32 -11.96 -21.74
N LYS A 180 -16.77 -13.22 -21.81
CA LYS A 180 -16.32 -14.30 -20.95
C LYS A 180 -14.83 -14.58 -21.12
N GLU A 181 -14.33 -14.70 -22.35
CA GLU A 181 -12.90 -14.95 -22.63
C GLU A 181 -12.03 -13.79 -22.13
N VAL A 182 -12.48 -12.55 -22.38
CA VAL A 182 -11.76 -11.34 -21.93
C VAL A 182 -11.74 -11.25 -20.41
N MET A 183 -12.88 -11.55 -19.74
CA MET A 183 -12.96 -11.57 -18.28
C MET A 183 -12.09 -12.66 -17.66
N GLU A 184 -12.07 -13.86 -18.24
CA GLU A 184 -11.20 -14.95 -17.75
C GLU A 184 -9.72 -14.52 -17.77
N LEU A 185 -9.29 -13.84 -18.84
CA LEU A 185 -7.92 -13.33 -18.94
C LEU A 185 -7.63 -12.22 -17.93
N LEU A 186 -8.55 -11.25 -17.78
CA LEU A 186 -8.38 -10.13 -16.85
C LEU A 186 -8.37 -10.60 -15.38
N VAL A 187 -9.11 -11.68 -15.09
CA VAL A 187 -9.18 -12.27 -13.73
C VAL A 187 -7.98 -13.19 -13.44
N ALA A 188 -7.50 -13.93 -14.45
CA ALA A 188 -6.39 -14.88 -14.29
C ALA A 188 -5.02 -14.20 -14.06
N GLY A 189 -4.90 -12.90 -14.35
CA GLY A 189 -3.68 -12.14 -14.04
C GLY A 189 -3.42 -12.08 -12.53
N GLU A 190 -2.37 -12.77 -12.06
CA GLU A 190 -1.98 -12.82 -10.63
C GLU A 190 -1.74 -11.44 -9.98
N GLU A 191 -1.60 -10.41 -10.78
CA GLU A 191 -1.33 -9.04 -10.34
C GLU A 191 -2.58 -8.19 -10.13
N ASN A 192 -3.77 -8.75 -10.25
CA ASN A 192 -4.99 -7.96 -10.04
C ASN A 192 -5.20 -7.68 -8.54
N ARG A 193 -4.58 -6.60 -8.07
CA ARG A 193 -4.62 -6.12 -6.68
C ARG A 193 -6.04 -6.00 -6.14
N TYR A 194 -7.00 -5.66 -7.00
CA TYR A 194 -8.41 -5.48 -6.60
C TYR A 194 -9.08 -6.81 -6.31
N ILE A 195 -8.90 -7.78 -7.19
CA ILE A 195 -9.45 -9.13 -7.00
C ILE A 195 -8.86 -9.76 -5.75
N ARG A 196 -7.54 -9.62 -5.52
CA ARG A 196 -6.92 -10.10 -4.28
C ARG A 196 -7.50 -9.45 -3.03
N LYS A 197 -7.72 -8.12 -3.06
CA LYS A 197 -8.36 -7.40 -1.94
C LYS A 197 -9.81 -7.83 -1.73
N LEU A 198 -10.57 -8.01 -2.80
CA LEU A 198 -11.93 -8.53 -2.71
C LEU A 198 -11.96 -9.95 -2.15
N LEU A 199 -11.10 -10.84 -2.62
CA LEU A 199 -10.99 -12.20 -2.10
C LEU A 199 -10.63 -12.20 -0.61
N ASN A 200 -9.67 -11.40 -0.19
CA ASN A 200 -9.32 -11.26 1.22
C ASN A 200 -10.49 -10.74 2.06
N LEU A 201 -11.26 -9.79 1.52
CA LEU A 201 -12.45 -9.26 2.20
C LEU A 201 -13.53 -10.34 2.33
N ILE A 202 -13.79 -11.11 1.27
CA ILE A 202 -14.73 -12.25 1.28
C ILE A 202 -14.28 -13.32 2.28
N CYS A 203 -13.02 -13.73 2.25
CA CYS A 203 -12.47 -14.70 3.20
C CYS A 203 -12.64 -14.24 4.65
N ARG A 204 -12.28 -12.98 4.92
CA ARG A 204 -12.44 -12.40 6.26
C ARG A 204 -13.91 -12.31 6.69
N PHE A 205 -14.81 -11.99 5.76
CA PHE A 205 -16.25 -11.96 6.03
C PHE A 205 -16.77 -13.36 6.35
N ILE A 206 -16.48 -14.37 5.51
CA ILE A 206 -16.93 -15.75 5.69
C ILE A 206 -16.40 -16.35 7.00
N SER A 207 -15.12 -16.14 7.34
CA SER A 207 -14.57 -16.58 8.61
C SER A 207 -15.35 -15.99 9.80
N ASN A 208 -15.55 -14.67 9.83
CA ASN A 208 -16.33 -14.03 10.90
C ASN A 208 -17.81 -14.44 10.88
N PHE A 209 -18.40 -14.69 9.71
CA PHE A 209 -19.76 -15.20 9.58
C PHE A 209 -19.91 -16.55 10.26
N LYS A 210 -19.00 -17.50 10.00
CA LYS A 210 -18.94 -18.81 10.66
C LYS A 210 -18.64 -18.69 12.16
N VAL A 211 -17.74 -17.80 12.56
CA VAL A 211 -17.41 -17.52 13.98
C VAL A 211 -18.65 -17.07 14.76
N ASN A 212 -19.57 -16.34 14.14
CA ASN A 212 -20.83 -15.97 14.76
C ASN A 212 -21.87 -17.09 14.76
N GLY A 213 -21.60 -18.23 14.14
CA GLY A 213 -22.52 -19.35 14.01
C GLY A 213 -23.76 -18.99 13.15
N TYR A 214 -23.58 -18.10 12.17
CA TYR A 214 -24.67 -17.70 11.30
C TYR A 214 -24.96 -18.77 10.25
N SER A 215 -26.23 -18.97 9.94
CA SER A 215 -26.70 -19.84 8.85
C SER A 215 -26.84 -19.06 7.55
N ALA A 216 -26.97 -19.75 6.42
CA ALA A 216 -27.02 -19.10 5.10
C ALA A 216 -28.16 -18.07 4.98
N GLU A 217 -29.27 -18.25 5.72
CA GLU A 217 -30.42 -17.34 5.74
C GLU A 217 -30.07 -15.95 6.30
N GLU A 218 -28.99 -15.84 7.09
CA GLU A 218 -28.54 -14.54 7.61
C GLU A 218 -28.05 -13.61 6.51
N PHE A 219 -27.56 -14.14 5.37
CA PHE A 219 -27.20 -13.29 4.23
C PHE A 219 -28.41 -12.50 3.71
N GLU A 220 -29.57 -13.13 3.64
CA GLU A 220 -30.79 -12.48 3.21
C GLU A 220 -31.22 -11.39 4.21
N ARG A 221 -31.16 -11.67 5.51
CA ARG A 221 -31.44 -10.68 6.54
C ARG A 221 -30.49 -9.48 6.47
N MET A 222 -29.19 -9.74 6.30
CA MET A 222 -28.19 -8.69 6.13
C MET A 222 -28.46 -7.85 4.89
N TYR A 223 -28.81 -8.49 3.77
CA TYR A 223 -29.15 -7.83 2.51
C TYR A 223 -30.30 -6.84 2.66
N TYR A 224 -31.40 -7.24 3.30
CA TYR A 224 -32.54 -6.37 3.52
C TYR A 224 -32.33 -5.33 4.62
N SER A 225 -31.36 -5.52 5.50
CA SER A 225 -31.04 -4.56 6.57
C SER A 225 -30.32 -3.30 6.10
N THR A 226 -29.77 -3.31 4.88
CA THR A 226 -29.02 -2.18 4.34
C THR A 226 -29.62 -1.65 3.04
N GLN A 227 -29.52 -0.35 2.81
CA GLN A 227 -29.85 0.30 1.54
C GLN A 227 -28.60 0.62 0.71
N ASN A 228 -27.42 0.30 1.23
CA ASN A 228 -26.16 0.54 0.53
C ASN A 228 -25.98 -0.48 -0.59
N VAL A 229 -25.99 -0.03 -1.83
CA VAL A 229 -25.93 -0.85 -3.03
C VAL A 229 -24.67 -1.72 -3.06
N ARG A 230 -23.52 -1.15 -2.68
CA ARG A 230 -22.27 -1.90 -2.60
C ARG A 230 -22.36 -3.06 -1.61
N SER A 231 -22.92 -2.78 -0.42
CA SER A 231 -23.07 -3.81 0.62
C SER A 231 -23.99 -4.93 0.15
N ARG A 232 -25.08 -4.61 -0.54
CA ARG A 232 -25.99 -5.61 -1.11
C ARG A 232 -25.30 -6.51 -2.13
N LEU A 233 -24.60 -5.92 -3.10
CA LEU A 233 -23.86 -6.68 -4.10
C LEU A 233 -22.73 -7.52 -3.49
N PHE A 234 -22.05 -6.97 -2.49
CA PHE A 234 -21.04 -7.75 -1.76
C PHE A 234 -21.68 -8.96 -1.08
N LEU A 235 -22.82 -8.78 -0.41
CA LEU A 235 -23.51 -9.87 0.28
C LEU A 235 -24.01 -10.95 -0.69
N GLU A 236 -24.55 -10.60 -1.86
CA GLU A 236 -24.93 -11.55 -2.90
C GLU A 236 -23.74 -12.40 -3.34
N ILE A 237 -22.66 -11.77 -3.76
CA ILE A 237 -21.46 -12.48 -4.20
C ILE A 237 -20.83 -13.30 -3.05
N CYS A 238 -20.81 -12.75 -1.86
CA CYS A 238 -20.26 -13.44 -0.69
C CYS A 238 -21.10 -14.66 -0.30
N HIS A 239 -22.44 -14.59 -0.44
CA HIS A 239 -23.33 -15.70 -0.23
C HIS A 239 -23.03 -16.86 -1.20
N GLU A 240 -22.92 -16.57 -2.49
CA GLU A 240 -22.54 -17.58 -3.49
C GLU A 240 -21.16 -18.19 -3.18
N CYS A 241 -20.18 -17.36 -2.81
CA CYS A 241 -18.86 -17.85 -2.37
C CYS A 241 -18.98 -18.76 -1.17
N TYR A 242 -19.80 -18.43 -0.19
CA TYR A 242 -20.02 -19.20 1.03
C TYR A 242 -20.67 -20.57 0.72
N LEU A 243 -21.70 -20.59 -0.13
CA LEU A 243 -22.38 -21.83 -0.54
C LEU A 243 -21.42 -22.76 -1.30
N GLU A 244 -20.66 -22.21 -2.25
CA GLU A 244 -19.68 -22.98 -3.02
C GLU A 244 -18.52 -23.47 -2.15
N TYR A 245 -18.04 -22.67 -1.23
CA TYR A 245 -16.99 -23.05 -0.29
C TYR A 245 -17.45 -24.22 0.59
N ASN A 246 -18.65 -24.14 1.16
CA ASN A 246 -19.20 -25.24 1.97
C ASN A 246 -19.48 -26.50 1.15
N ARG A 247 -19.91 -26.35 -0.11
CA ARG A 247 -20.05 -27.48 -1.02
C ARG A 247 -18.72 -28.17 -1.23
N TRP A 248 -17.68 -27.40 -1.51
CA TRP A 248 -16.33 -27.94 -1.72
C TRP A 248 -15.80 -28.66 -0.48
N LEU A 249 -15.96 -28.09 0.73
CA LEU A 249 -15.58 -28.74 1.98
C LEU A 249 -16.28 -30.09 2.13
N LYS A 250 -17.58 -30.15 1.86
CA LYS A 250 -18.37 -31.38 1.95
C LYS A 250 -17.97 -32.41 0.91
N GLU A 251 -17.77 -32.04 -0.34
CA GLU A 251 -17.34 -32.93 -1.42
C GLU A 251 -15.96 -33.55 -1.15
N ASN A 252 -15.06 -32.80 -0.55
CA ASN A 252 -13.72 -33.25 -0.21
C ASN A 252 -13.62 -33.88 1.20
N GLN A 253 -14.74 -33.97 1.94
CA GLN A 253 -14.81 -34.52 3.29
C GLN A 253 -13.82 -33.87 4.30
N VAL A 254 -13.65 -32.55 4.19
CA VAL A 254 -12.80 -31.73 5.04
C VAL A 254 -13.62 -30.65 5.75
N VAL A 255 -13.08 -30.14 6.85
CA VAL A 255 -13.67 -29.04 7.64
C VAL A 255 -12.62 -27.96 7.87
N ASP A 256 -13.04 -26.69 7.95
CA ASP A 256 -12.17 -25.63 8.42
C ASP A 256 -12.18 -25.48 9.95
N PHE A 257 -11.37 -24.60 10.50
CA PHE A 257 -11.25 -24.43 11.95
C PHE A 257 -12.54 -23.92 12.59
N GLU A 258 -13.29 -23.08 11.91
CA GLU A 258 -14.58 -22.58 12.38
C GLU A 258 -15.62 -23.70 12.40
N ASP A 259 -15.66 -24.54 11.37
CA ASP A 259 -16.56 -25.69 11.32
C ASP A 259 -16.21 -26.74 12.39
N MET A 260 -14.93 -26.98 12.70
CA MET A 260 -14.53 -27.88 13.78
C MET A 260 -15.20 -27.50 15.10
N ILE A 261 -15.23 -26.21 15.42
CA ILE A 261 -15.83 -25.70 16.67
C ILE A 261 -17.36 -25.77 16.61
N ASN A 262 -17.95 -25.34 15.49
CA ASN A 262 -19.39 -25.31 15.31
C ASN A 262 -19.98 -26.72 15.31
N GLU A 263 -19.39 -27.66 14.56
CA GLU A 263 -19.82 -29.05 14.52
C GLU A 263 -19.61 -29.76 15.86
N SER A 264 -18.52 -29.48 16.57
CA SER A 264 -18.32 -30.02 17.93
C SER A 264 -19.45 -29.59 18.86
N SER A 265 -19.85 -28.30 18.78
CA SER A 265 -20.98 -27.77 19.55
C SER A 265 -22.30 -28.46 19.16
N ARG A 266 -22.55 -28.71 17.87
CA ARG A 266 -23.73 -29.41 17.37
C ARG A 266 -23.77 -30.88 17.84
N ILE A 267 -22.68 -31.62 17.69
CA ILE A 267 -22.56 -33.00 18.09
C ILE A 267 -22.83 -33.15 19.58
N LEU A 268 -22.27 -32.28 20.40
CA LEU A 268 -22.52 -32.30 21.87
C LEU A 268 -24.00 -32.16 22.21
N ARG A 269 -24.77 -31.36 21.47
CA ARG A 269 -26.19 -31.15 21.75
C ARG A 269 -27.08 -32.24 21.20
N GLU A 270 -26.76 -32.82 20.04
CA GLU A 270 -27.61 -33.76 19.29
C GLU A 270 -27.34 -35.22 19.61
N VAL A 271 -26.10 -35.59 19.92
CA VAL A 271 -25.70 -36.98 20.15
C VAL A 271 -25.84 -37.36 21.63
N LYS A 272 -26.92 -38.11 21.95
CA LYS A 272 -27.25 -38.51 23.32
C LYS A 272 -26.17 -39.32 24.04
N GLU A 273 -25.39 -40.11 23.30
CA GLU A 273 -24.29 -40.93 23.81
C GLU A 273 -23.14 -40.07 24.37
N MET A 274 -23.02 -38.82 24.02
CA MET A 274 -21.98 -37.94 24.56
C MET A 274 -22.11 -37.70 26.05
N LYS A 275 -23.34 -37.74 26.61
CA LYS A 275 -23.56 -37.69 28.06
C LYS A 275 -22.95 -38.86 28.83
N GLN A 276 -22.80 -40.01 28.20
CA GLN A 276 -22.23 -41.20 28.82
C GLN A 276 -20.70 -41.27 28.62
N LYS A 277 -20.16 -40.58 27.61
CA LYS A 277 -18.74 -40.62 27.27
C LYS A 277 -17.91 -39.53 27.96
N LEU A 278 -18.53 -38.42 28.35
CA LEU A 278 -17.84 -37.25 28.92
C LEU A 278 -18.23 -37.09 30.40
N ASP A 279 -17.25 -37.10 31.29
CA ASP A 279 -17.45 -36.91 32.75
C ASP A 279 -16.57 -35.76 33.28
N PHE A 280 -16.81 -34.53 32.74
CA PHE A 280 -16.14 -33.35 33.26
C PHE A 280 -16.92 -32.74 34.42
N LYS A 281 -16.23 -32.44 35.53
CA LYS A 281 -16.83 -31.73 36.68
C LYS A 281 -16.67 -30.22 36.56
N TYR A 282 -15.62 -29.79 35.88
CA TYR A 282 -15.29 -28.38 35.66
C TYR A 282 -14.84 -28.16 34.21
N VAL A 283 -15.27 -27.06 33.61
CA VAL A 283 -14.76 -26.50 32.37
C VAL A 283 -14.12 -25.19 32.72
N ILE A 284 -12.80 -25.13 32.61
CA ILE A 284 -12.01 -23.93 32.93
C ILE A 284 -11.59 -23.26 31.62
N VAL A 285 -11.95 -21.98 31.43
CA VAL A 285 -11.62 -21.21 30.24
C VAL A 285 -10.78 -20.00 30.67
N ASP A 286 -9.54 -19.98 30.25
CA ASP A 286 -8.62 -18.84 30.45
C ASP A 286 -8.73 -17.82 29.32
N GLU A 287 -8.29 -16.58 29.56
CA GLU A 287 -8.36 -15.46 28.62
C GLU A 287 -9.79 -15.29 28.03
N TYR A 288 -10.81 -15.48 28.85
CA TYR A 288 -12.22 -15.54 28.43
C TYR A 288 -12.69 -14.24 27.74
N GLN A 289 -12.05 -13.10 27.94
CA GLN A 289 -12.35 -11.83 27.25
C GLN A 289 -12.13 -11.89 25.73
N ASP A 290 -11.42 -12.90 25.24
CA ASP A 290 -11.19 -13.10 23.80
C ASP A 290 -12.11 -14.17 23.20
N ILE A 291 -13.13 -14.57 23.94
CA ILE A 291 -14.04 -15.63 23.48
C ILE A 291 -14.89 -15.15 22.29
N SER A 292 -15.00 -15.98 21.28
CA SER A 292 -15.94 -15.80 20.17
C SER A 292 -17.27 -16.49 20.43
N LYS A 293 -18.29 -16.14 19.65
CA LYS A 293 -19.62 -16.76 19.79
C LYS A 293 -19.59 -18.29 19.67
N GLN A 294 -18.88 -18.83 18.68
CA GLN A 294 -18.75 -20.29 18.50
C GLN A 294 -18.06 -20.99 19.68
N ARG A 295 -16.99 -20.39 20.24
CA ARG A 295 -16.31 -20.95 21.43
C ARG A 295 -17.18 -20.88 22.67
N PHE A 296 -17.96 -19.80 22.80
CA PHE A 296 -18.96 -19.66 23.82
C PHE A 296 -20.02 -20.77 23.71
N ASP A 297 -20.55 -21.02 22.52
CA ASP A 297 -21.56 -22.03 22.25
C ASP A 297 -21.02 -23.45 22.53
N LEU A 298 -19.79 -23.72 22.15
CA LEU A 298 -19.10 -24.98 22.46
C LEU A 298 -18.91 -25.16 23.99
N THR A 299 -18.46 -24.11 24.70
CA THR A 299 -18.27 -24.15 26.16
C THR A 299 -19.60 -24.42 26.87
N LYS A 300 -20.66 -23.77 26.43
CA LYS A 300 -22.01 -23.93 26.95
C LYS A 300 -22.54 -25.34 26.69
N ALA A 301 -22.44 -25.84 25.47
CA ALA A 301 -22.85 -27.19 25.10
C ALA A 301 -22.11 -28.26 25.91
N LEU A 302 -20.79 -28.10 26.10
CA LEU A 302 -19.99 -29.01 26.91
C LEU A 302 -20.46 -29.05 28.38
N ALA A 303 -20.70 -27.88 28.97
CA ALA A 303 -21.18 -27.78 30.33
C ALA A 303 -22.60 -28.35 30.52
N GLU A 304 -23.49 -28.13 29.57
CA GLU A 304 -24.85 -28.68 29.58
C GLU A 304 -24.84 -30.20 29.44
N VAL A 305 -24.01 -30.79 28.60
CA VAL A 305 -23.94 -32.24 28.39
C VAL A 305 -23.35 -32.94 29.60
N THR A 306 -22.31 -32.39 30.22
CA THR A 306 -21.59 -32.99 31.35
C THR A 306 -22.11 -32.55 32.69
N ASN A 307 -23.01 -31.60 32.78
CA ASN A 307 -23.41 -30.91 33.99
C ASN A 307 -22.22 -30.27 34.75
N ALA A 308 -21.18 -29.86 34.01
CA ALA A 308 -19.97 -29.27 34.58
C ALA A 308 -20.17 -27.82 35.01
N LYS A 309 -19.45 -27.40 36.03
CA LYS A 309 -19.35 -25.98 36.42
C LYS A 309 -18.35 -25.28 35.51
N ILE A 310 -18.71 -24.11 34.99
CA ILE A 310 -17.82 -23.29 34.19
C ILE A 310 -17.05 -22.31 35.10
N ILE A 311 -15.74 -22.27 34.95
CA ILE A 311 -14.86 -21.28 35.55
C ILE A 311 -14.24 -20.47 34.43
N ALA A 312 -14.71 -19.23 34.21
CA ALA A 312 -14.18 -18.33 33.20
C ALA A 312 -13.26 -17.29 33.84
N VAL A 313 -12.02 -17.25 33.40
CA VAL A 313 -11.00 -16.32 33.92
C VAL A 313 -10.60 -15.38 32.80
N GLY A 314 -10.53 -14.08 33.08
CA GLY A 314 -10.17 -13.10 32.07
C GLY A 314 -10.11 -11.66 32.56
N ASP A 315 -9.71 -10.77 31.69
CA ASP A 315 -9.62 -9.33 31.94
C ASP A 315 -10.19 -8.55 30.74
N ASP A 316 -11.41 -8.04 30.90
CA ASP A 316 -12.12 -7.26 29.85
C ASP A 316 -11.34 -6.02 29.36
N TRP A 317 -10.47 -5.46 30.21
CA TRP A 317 -9.58 -4.37 29.82
C TRP A 317 -8.51 -4.80 28.81
N GLN A 318 -8.29 -6.11 28.65
CA GLN A 318 -7.34 -6.68 27.68
C GLN A 318 -8.02 -7.36 26.48
N SER A 319 -9.30 -7.10 26.23
CA SER A 319 -9.99 -7.60 25.04
C SER A 319 -9.61 -6.79 23.80
N ILE A 320 -8.74 -7.34 22.95
CA ILE A 320 -8.13 -6.66 21.79
C ILE A 320 -8.20 -7.46 20.48
N TYR A 321 -9.05 -8.49 20.40
CA TYR A 321 -9.18 -9.37 19.25
C TYR A 321 -10.59 -9.35 18.62
N ALA A 322 -11.31 -8.21 18.70
CA ALA A 322 -12.61 -8.06 18.06
C ALA A 322 -12.54 -8.28 16.54
N PHE A 323 -11.44 -7.88 15.89
CA PHE A 323 -11.21 -8.08 14.46
C PHE A 323 -11.16 -9.57 14.04
N SER A 324 -10.90 -10.49 14.97
CA SER A 324 -10.92 -11.95 14.77
C SER A 324 -12.18 -12.64 15.33
N GLY A 325 -13.23 -11.86 15.62
CA GLY A 325 -14.54 -12.34 16.02
C GLY A 325 -14.74 -12.55 17.51
N SER A 326 -13.85 -12.05 18.39
CA SER A 326 -14.14 -12.01 19.81
C SER A 326 -15.26 -11.01 20.11
N ASP A 327 -16.14 -11.38 21.03
CA ASP A 327 -17.27 -10.56 21.48
C ASP A 327 -17.17 -10.32 23.00
N ILE A 328 -16.73 -9.12 23.36
CA ILE A 328 -16.55 -8.73 24.77
C ILE A 328 -17.85 -8.82 25.58
N THR A 329 -19.01 -8.73 24.93
CA THR A 329 -20.32 -8.82 25.62
C THR A 329 -20.56 -10.21 26.21
N LEU A 330 -19.90 -11.25 25.66
CA LEU A 330 -19.98 -12.60 26.19
C LEU A 330 -19.23 -12.71 27.54
N PHE A 331 -18.27 -11.85 27.79
CA PHE A 331 -17.57 -11.72 29.06
C PHE A 331 -18.30 -10.77 30.03
N THR A 332 -18.57 -9.53 29.61
CA THR A 332 -19.17 -8.51 30.48
C THR A 332 -20.60 -8.84 30.90
N LYS A 333 -21.33 -9.60 30.05
CA LYS A 333 -22.70 -10.07 30.35
C LYS A 333 -22.74 -11.59 30.58
N PHE A 334 -21.68 -12.15 31.17
CA PHE A 334 -21.57 -13.58 31.39
C PHE A 334 -22.79 -14.20 32.11
N ALA A 335 -23.27 -13.57 33.21
CA ALA A 335 -24.41 -14.08 33.95
C ALA A 335 -25.73 -14.10 33.15
N GLU A 336 -25.95 -13.09 32.28
CA GLU A 336 -27.10 -13.05 31.36
C GLU A 336 -27.04 -14.16 30.30
N LYS A 337 -25.85 -14.49 29.83
CA LYS A 337 -25.62 -15.44 28.73
C LYS A 337 -25.51 -16.90 29.19
N MET A 338 -24.87 -17.15 30.32
CA MET A 338 -24.65 -18.47 30.87
C MET A 338 -25.64 -18.88 31.96
N GLY A 339 -26.41 -17.93 32.49
CA GLY A 339 -27.29 -18.09 33.66
C GLY A 339 -26.60 -17.63 34.95
N TYR A 340 -27.06 -18.15 36.13
CA TYR A 340 -26.50 -17.72 37.42
C TYR A 340 -24.97 -17.87 37.47
N ALA A 341 -24.30 -16.77 37.83
CA ALA A 341 -22.85 -16.78 37.99
C ALA A 341 -22.39 -15.97 39.21
N LYS A 342 -21.36 -16.44 39.90
CA LYS A 342 -20.67 -15.71 40.95
C LYS A 342 -19.45 -15.00 40.35
N LEU A 343 -19.49 -13.66 40.36
CA LEU A 343 -18.35 -12.83 39.90
C LEU A 343 -17.37 -12.65 41.07
N LEU A 344 -16.12 -13.04 40.83
CA LEU A 344 -15.00 -12.83 41.73
C LEU A 344 -13.99 -11.88 41.05
N LYS A 345 -13.57 -10.83 41.75
CA LYS A 345 -12.58 -9.87 41.24
C LYS A 345 -11.20 -10.14 41.87
N ILE A 346 -10.22 -10.42 41.02
CA ILE A 346 -8.80 -10.47 41.42
C ILE A 346 -8.27 -9.05 41.33
N VAL A 347 -8.09 -8.41 42.49
CA VAL A 347 -7.74 -6.98 42.59
C VAL A 347 -6.28 -6.73 42.87
N LYS A 348 -5.49 -7.75 43.23
CA LYS A 348 -4.06 -7.58 43.53
C LYS A 348 -3.20 -8.02 42.36
N THR A 349 -2.29 -7.14 41.94
CA THR A 349 -1.31 -7.43 40.90
C THR A 349 0.10 -7.23 41.45
N TYR A 350 1.07 -7.96 40.86
CA TYR A 350 2.47 -7.93 41.28
C TYR A 350 3.39 -7.49 40.10
N ARG A 351 2.84 -7.30 38.92
CA ARG A 351 3.60 -6.91 37.72
C ARG A 351 3.93 -5.42 37.75
N ASN A 352 2.91 -4.60 37.69
CA ASN A 352 3.03 -3.14 37.55
C ASN A 352 3.14 -2.44 38.90
N SER A 353 3.68 -1.22 38.94
CA SER A 353 3.57 -0.33 40.11
C SER A 353 2.15 0.22 40.26
N GLN A 354 1.80 0.71 41.46
CA GLN A 354 0.52 1.29 41.73
C GLN A 354 0.21 2.48 40.83
N GLU A 355 1.21 3.33 40.59
CA GLU A 355 1.07 4.56 39.82
C GLU A 355 0.79 4.26 38.33
N VAL A 356 1.46 3.24 37.74
CA VAL A 356 1.17 2.78 36.37
C VAL A 356 -0.25 2.23 36.27
N ILE A 357 -0.69 1.47 37.26
CA ILE A 357 -2.04 0.89 37.28
C ILE A 357 -3.08 1.99 37.42
N ASP A 358 -2.86 2.98 38.28
CA ASP A 358 -3.80 4.07 38.49
C ASP A 358 -3.98 4.89 37.19
N ILE A 359 -2.90 5.19 36.50
CA ILE A 359 -2.95 5.89 35.23
C ILE A 359 -3.67 5.03 34.16
N ALA A 360 -3.20 3.79 33.94
CA ALA A 360 -3.74 2.92 32.91
C ALA A 360 -5.19 2.48 33.22
N GLY A 361 -5.50 2.19 34.49
CA GLY A 361 -6.83 1.79 34.94
C GLY A 361 -7.86 2.90 34.79
N ASN A 362 -7.54 4.13 35.20
CA ASN A 362 -8.46 5.25 35.04
C ASN A 362 -8.62 5.63 33.55
N PHE A 363 -7.54 5.51 32.75
CA PHE A 363 -7.59 5.73 31.31
C PHE A 363 -8.58 4.77 30.62
N ILE A 364 -8.53 3.47 30.94
CA ILE A 364 -9.41 2.47 30.33
C ILE A 364 -10.85 2.57 30.84
N GLN A 365 -11.07 2.90 32.11
CA GLN A 365 -12.40 3.00 32.72
C GLN A 365 -13.22 4.22 32.29
N LYS A 366 -12.66 5.12 31.47
CA LYS A 366 -13.45 6.12 30.74
C LYS A 366 -14.45 5.47 29.78
N ASN A 367 -14.16 4.27 29.29
CA ASN A 367 -15.15 3.40 28.66
C ASN A 367 -16.00 2.72 29.74
N LYS A 368 -17.25 3.18 29.91
CA LYS A 368 -18.16 2.69 30.93
C LYS A 368 -18.72 1.30 30.70
N GLU A 369 -18.53 0.73 29.56
CA GLU A 369 -18.87 -0.68 29.25
C GLU A 369 -17.85 -1.66 29.87
N GLN A 370 -16.71 -1.17 30.36
CA GLN A 370 -15.72 -1.99 31.05
C GLN A 370 -16.15 -2.28 32.50
N ILE A 371 -15.81 -3.48 32.97
CA ILE A 371 -16.07 -3.86 34.35
C ILE A 371 -15.24 -2.97 35.30
N GLU A 372 -15.92 -2.23 36.17
CA GLU A 372 -15.25 -1.39 37.16
C GLU A 372 -14.48 -2.24 38.15
N LYS A 373 -13.16 -1.96 38.26
CA LYS A 373 -12.28 -2.62 39.25
C LYS A 373 -11.15 -1.69 39.65
N ARG A 374 -10.79 -1.78 40.94
CA ARG A 374 -9.65 -1.07 41.51
C ARG A 374 -8.54 -2.05 41.81
N LEU A 375 -7.46 -1.95 41.06
CA LEU A 375 -6.30 -2.81 41.21
C LEU A 375 -5.35 -2.25 42.28
N LEU A 376 -4.71 -3.13 43.03
CA LEU A 376 -3.73 -2.80 44.08
C LEU A 376 -2.40 -3.46 43.77
N SER A 377 -1.31 -2.73 43.98
CA SER A 377 0.07 -3.25 43.86
C SER A 377 0.89 -2.94 45.09
N PRO A 378 1.76 -3.86 45.53
CA PRO A 378 2.74 -3.58 46.54
C PRO A 378 3.92 -2.73 46.07
N LYS A 379 4.02 -2.46 44.73
CA LYS A 379 5.11 -1.72 44.13
C LYS A 379 4.72 -0.25 43.95
N ASN A 380 5.61 0.64 44.32
CA ASN A 380 5.52 2.08 44.04
C ASN A 380 6.74 2.54 43.27
N ILE A 381 6.58 3.48 42.37
CA ILE A 381 7.65 4.03 41.53
C ILE A 381 7.42 5.52 41.31
N THR A 382 8.50 6.28 41.36
CA THR A 382 8.51 7.68 40.89
C THR A 382 8.56 7.69 39.38
N ASP A 383 7.91 8.68 38.73
CA ASP A 383 7.93 8.87 37.28
C ASP A 383 7.45 7.63 36.51
N PRO A 384 6.22 7.21 36.76
CA PRO A 384 5.70 5.95 36.21
C PRO A 384 5.52 5.97 34.69
N VAL A 385 5.20 7.13 34.14
CA VAL A 385 5.03 7.38 32.69
C VAL A 385 5.83 8.61 32.31
N VAL A 386 6.72 8.44 31.34
CA VAL A 386 7.61 9.50 30.83
C VAL A 386 7.41 9.63 29.33
N ILE A 387 7.15 10.84 28.86
CA ILE A 387 6.91 11.12 27.44
C ILE A 387 8.09 11.91 26.89
N TYR A 388 8.64 11.45 25.77
CA TYR A 388 9.67 12.15 25.00
C TYR A 388 9.09 12.63 23.68
N THR A 389 9.30 13.91 23.37
CA THR A 389 8.89 14.45 22.07
C THR A 389 10.04 14.44 21.07
N TYR A 390 9.69 14.50 19.79
CA TYR A 390 10.62 14.66 18.68
C TYR A 390 10.05 15.53 17.58
N ASP A 391 10.93 16.29 16.90
CA ASP A 391 10.53 17.08 15.73
C ASP A 391 10.28 16.20 14.52
N SER A 392 9.01 15.98 14.17
CA SER A 392 8.61 15.22 12.97
C SER A 392 8.84 15.97 11.66
N THR A 393 9.19 17.27 11.72
CA THR A 393 9.51 18.09 10.54
C THR A 393 11.00 18.08 10.20
N TYR A 394 11.84 17.52 11.06
CA TYR A 394 13.27 17.41 10.86
C TYR A 394 13.62 16.78 9.51
N LYS A 395 14.45 17.44 8.74
CA LYS A 395 14.76 17.05 7.34
C LYS A 395 16.06 16.28 7.23
N GLY A 396 16.66 15.76 8.21
CA GLY A 396 17.92 15.03 8.08
C GLY A 396 19.00 15.74 7.23
N ARG A 397 20.21 15.23 7.23
CA ARG A 397 21.33 15.83 6.45
C ARG A 397 21.06 15.89 4.93
N ASN A 398 20.20 15.02 4.40
CA ASN A 398 19.88 14.92 2.95
C ASN A 398 18.60 15.67 2.56
N GLY A 399 18.06 16.53 3.40
CA GLY A 399 16.84 17.29 3.13
C GLY A 399 15.54 16.47 3.03
N ASN A 400 15.57 15.16 3.25
CA ASN A 400 14.41 14.27 3.15
C ASN A 400 13.68 14.21 4.49
N ARG A 401 12.46 14.77 4.55
CA ARG A 401 11.60 14.78 5.76
C ARG A 401 11.33 13.40 6.32
N ARG A 402 11.07 12.39 5.46
CA ARG A 402 10.72 11.04 5.93
C ARG A 402 11.89 10.35 6.60
N SER A 403 13.08 10.49 6.05
CA SER A 403 14.32 9.99 6.67
C SER A 403 14.65 10.74 7.95
N GLY A 404 14.48 12.06 7.93
CA GLY A 404 14.71 12.91 9.11
C GLY A 404 13.78 12.59 10.28
N ALA A 405 12.47 12.47 10.03
CA ALA A 405 11.51 12.11 11.07
C ALA A 405 11.77 10.73 11.70
N ASN A 406 12.21 9.73 10.91
CA ASN A 406 12.59 8.43 11.46
C ASN A 406 13.84 8.55 12.36
N TYR A 407 14.82 9.34 11.93
CA TYR A 407 16.02 9.61 12.74
C TYR A 407 15.66 10.32 14.04
N ALA A 408 14.85 11.39 13.99
CA ALA A 408 14.44 12.13 15.17
C ALA A 408 13.68 11.26 16.19
N MET A 409 12.76 10.41 15.69
CA MET A 409 12.06 9.43 16.52
C MET A 409 13.03 8.43 17.17
N ALA A 410 13.91 7.84 16.39
CA ALA A 410 14.88 6.87 16.90
C ALA A 410 15.89 7.51 17.89
N TYR A 411 16.27 8.76 17.65
CA TYR A 411 17.10 9.53 18.57
C TYR A 411 16.38 9.80 19.91
N ALA A 412 15.07 10.07 19.88
CA ALA A 412 14.28 10.17 21.11
C ALA A 412 14.26 8.83 21.88
N VAL A 413 14.20 7.69 21.18
CA VAL A 413 14.34 6.36 21.80
C VAL A 413 15.72 6.21 22.45
N GLU A 414 16.81 6.64 21.80
CA GLU A 414 18.15 6.61 22.41
C GLU A 414 18.22 7.46 23.68
N LYS A 415 17.56 8.63 23.72
CA LYS A 415 17.47 9.46 24.91
C LYS A 415 16.76 8.74 26.05
N VAL A 416 15.68 8.00 25.76
CA VAL A 416 15.02 7.14 26.75
C VAL A 416 15.97 6.07 27.27
N LEU A 417 16.76 5.42 26.40
CA LEU A 417 17.75 4.44 26.85
C LEU A 417 18.82 5.05 27.76
N GLU A 418 19.28 6.28 27.48
CA GLU A 418 20.19 7.02 28.35
C GLU A 418 19.58 7.26 29.72
N GLU A 419 18.36 7.77 29.79
CA GLU A 419 17.65 8.05 31.04
C GLU A 419 17.44 6.76 31.84
N LEU A 420 17.01 5.68 31.15
CA LEU A 420 16.81 4.38 31.77
C LEU A 420 18.11 3.85 32.42
N LEU A 421 19.24 4.03 31.75
CA LEU A 421 20.55 3.70 32.32
C LEU A 421 20.87 4.51 33.58
N VAL A 422 20.51 5.79 33.58
CA VAL A 422 20.68 6.66 34.76
C VAL A 422 19.78 6.20 35.91
N TYR A 423 18.51 5.89 35.65
CA TYR A 423 17.60 5.35 36.68
C TYR A 423 18.12 4.05 37.28
N LYS A 424 18.53 3.09 36.46
CA LYS A 424 19.04 1.81 36.92
C LYS A 424 20.32 1.95 37.74
N LYS A 425 21.21 2.85 37.31
CA LYS A 425 22.43 3.17 38.08
C LYS A 425 22.12 3.75 39.47
N LYS A 426 21.15 4.68 39.58
CA LYS A 426 20.70 5.24 40.87
C LYS A 426 20.09 4.17 41.77
N GLU A 427 19.40 3.19 41.19
CA GLU A 427 18.80 2.07 41.91
C GLU A 427 19.82 0.95 42.24
N GLY A 428 21.10 1.06 41.84
CA GLY A 428 22.11 0.03 41.98
C GLY A 428 21.81 -1.24 41.17
N LYS A 429 21.04 -1.13 40.08
CA LYS A 429 20.59 -2.25 39.24
C LYS A 429 21.19 -2.16 37.85
N VAL A 430 21.16 -3.31 37.13
CA VAL A 430 21.49 -3.38 35.71
C VAL A 430 20.17 -3.31 34.91
N PRO A 431 20.15 -2.68 33.74
CA PRO A 431 18.97 -2.75 32.87
C PRO A 431 18.59 -4.19 32.56
N GLY A 432 17.33 -4.51 32.74
CA GLY A 432 16.77 -5.82 32.38
C GLY A 432 16.32 -5.85 30.92
N GLU A 433 15.22 -6.56 30.68
CA GLU A 433 14.61 -6.65 29.34
C GLU A 433 13.81 -5.39 29.00
N ILE A 434 14.14 -4.77 27.86
CA ILE A 434 13.46 -3.58 27.34
C ILE A 434 12.58 -3.98 26.17
N LEU A 435 11.31 -3.59 26.19
CA LEU A 435 10.38 -3.81 25.09
C LEU A 435 10.10 -2.49 24.36
N LEU A 436 10.41 -2.47 23.08
CA LEU A 436 9.93 -1.43 22.16
C LEU A 436 8.59 -1.89 21.55
N LEU A 437 7.54 -1.11 21.77
CA LEU A 437 6.20 -1.38 21.26
C LEU A 437 5.83 -0.45 20.12
N GLY A 438 5.58 -1.02 18.94
CA GLY A 438 4.94 -0.36 17.83
C GLY A 438 3.46 -0.70 17.73
N ARG A 439 2.65 0.19 17.13
CA ARG A 439 1.27 -0.17 16.74
C ARG A 439 1.28 -1.13 15.57
N TYR A 440 2.26 -1.02 14.69
CA TYR A 440 2.45 -1.81 13.47
C TYR A 440 3.86 -2.39 13.39
N ALA A 441 4.01 -3.50 12.65
CA ALA A 441 5.32 -4.11 12.43
C ALA A 441 6.32 -3.15 11.77
N PHE A 442 5.87 -2.34 10.82
CA PHE A 442 6.73 -1.36 10.13
C PHE A 442 7.23 -0.21 11.03
N ASP A 443 6.73 -0.06 12.26
CA ASP A 443 7.30 0.89 13.22
C ASP A 443 8.72 0.48 13.61
N GLY A 444 9.00 -0.82 13.70
CA GLY A 444 10.36 -1.36 13.88
C GLY A 444 11.26 -1.09 12.67
N ASP A 445 10.75 -1.22 11.45
CA ASP A 445 11.49 -0.89 10.23
C ASP A 445 11.89 0.60 10.17
N ARG A 446 11.09 1.47 10.81
CA ARG A 446 11.43 2.90 10.94
C ARG A 446 12.64 3.13 11.83
N LEU A 447 12.75 2.36 12.92
CA LEU A 447 13.93 2.41 13.78
C LEU A 447 15.18 1.94 13.03
N GLU A 448 15.10 0.83 12.29
CA GLU A 448 16.20 0.32 11.49
C GLU A 448 16.64 1.34 10.42
N ARG A 449 15.68 1.92 9.67
CA ARG A 449 15.96 2.94 8.63
C ARG A 449 16.57 4.23 9.17
N SER A 450 16.55 4.46 10.49
CA SER A 450 17.22 5.59 11.12
C SER A 450 18.74 5.44 11.14
N GLY A 451 19.25 4.19 11.07
CA GLY A 451 20.64 3.84 11.26
C GLY A 451 21.12 3.83 12.72
N LEU A 452 20.22 4.10 13.70
CA LEU A 452 20.54 4.05 15.12
C LEU A 452 20.22 2.69 15.77
N PHE A 453 19.44 1.86 15.07
CA PHE A 453 19.03 0.53 15.53
C PHE A 453 19.17 -0.49 14.40
N GLU A 454 19.45 -1.74 14.75
CA GLU A 454 19.63 -2.85 13.82
C GLU A 454 18.91 -4.10 14.35
N TYR A 455 18.20 -4.82 13.44
CA TYR A 455 17.64 -6.13 13.78
C TYR A 455 18.72 -7.19 13.91
N VAL A 456 18.53 -8.09 14.86
CA VAL A 456 19.43 -9.24 15.08
C VAL A 456 18.78 -10.48 14.47
N ASN A 457 19.44 -11.09 13.48
CA ASN A 457 19.07 -12.39 12.90
C ASN A 457 17.59 -12.59 12.53
N ARG A 458 16.98 -11.63 11.84
CA ARG A 458 15.56 -11.68 11.39
C ARG A 458 14.51 -11.96 12.48
N GLY A 459 14.90 -11.88 13.76
CA GLY A 459 14.00 -12.07 14.89
C GLY A 459 13.45 -10.74 15.41
N ASN A 460 12.73 -10.80 16.54
CA ASN A 460 12.18 -9.62 17.22
C ASN A 460 13.25 -8.84 18.03
N LYS A 461 14.48 -9.36 18.13
CA LYS A 461 15.57 -8.66 18.84
C LYS A 461 16.11 -7.53 17.99
N ILE A 462 16.25 -6.36 18.61
CA ILE A 462 16.82 -5.16 18.00
C ILE A 462 17.97 -4.65 18.88
N LYS A 463 19.01 -4.13 18.26
CA LYS A 463 20.16 -3.56 18.98
C LYS A 463 20.22 -2.05 18.72
N SER A 464 20.50 -1.29 19.78
CA SER A 464 20.96 0.09 19.63
C SER A 464 22.43 0.07 19.21
N VAL A 465 22.77 0.86 18.20
CA VAL A 465 24.16 1.03 17.77
C VAL A 465 25.01 1.62 18.88
N LYS A 466 24.45 2.56 19.65
CA LYS A 466 25.13 3.24 20.77
C LYS A 466 25.23 2.38 22.03
N TYR A 467 24.22 1.52 22.28
CA TYR A 467 24.12 0.68 23.48
C TYR A 467 23.91 -0.79 23.10
N PRO A 468 24.88 -1.46 22.44
CA PRO A 468 24.69 -2.79 21.88
C PRO A 468 24.54 -3.91 22.92
N TYR A 469 24.87 -3.65 24.17
CA TYR A 469 24.77 -4.58 25.29
C TYR A 469 23.37 -4.65 25.91
N LEU A 470 22.48 -3.72 25.60
CA LEU A 470 21.11 -3.72 26.09
C LEU A 470 20.27 -4.83 25.44
N ASN A 471 19.50 -5.52 26.25
CA ASN A 471 18.57 -6.56 25.77
C ASN A 471 17.24 -5.92 25.34
N ILE A 472 17.12 -5.57 24.05
CA ILE A 472 15.98 -4.88 23.51
C ILE A 472 15.22 -5.82 22.58
N THR A 473 13.90 -5.88 22.74
CA THR A 473 12.98 -6.62 21.87
C THR A 473 11.97 -5.66 21.27
N PHE A 474 11.70 -5.78 19.97
CA PHE A 474 10.62 -5.05 19.30
C PHE A 474 9.43 -5.97 19.06
N MET A 475 8.23 -5.51 19.38
CA MET A 475 6.97 -6.19 19.06
C MET A 475 5.87 -5.19 18.73
N THR A 476 4.83 -5.67 18.03
CA THR A 476 3.56 -4.94 18.01
C THR A 476 2.84 -5.11 19.34
N VAL A 477 1.97 -4.15 19.68
CA VAL A 477 1.21 -4.24 20.93
C VAL A 477 0.37 -5.51 21.00
N HIS A 478 -0.27 -5.93 19.89
CA HIS A 478 -1.04 -7.18 19.84
C HIS A 478 -0.18 -8.42 20.17
N SER A 479 1.03 -8.48 19.59
CA SER A 479 1.94 -9.61 19.83
C SER A 479 2.53 -9.63 21.23
N SER A 480 2.47 -8.53 21.98
CA SER A 480 2.99 -8.43 23.35
C SER A 480 1.99 -8.89 24.43
N LYS A 481 0.75 -9.18 24.05
CA LYS A 481 -0.28 -9.62 25.01
C LYS A 481 0.19 -10.88 25.75
N GLY A 482 -0.08 -10.94 27.05
CA GLY A 482 0.36 -12.03 27.93
C GLY A 482 1.81 -11.88 28.44
N LEU A 483 2.69 -11.14 27.75
CA LEU A 483 4.09 -10.97 28.12
C LEU A 483 4.28 -9.84 29.15
N GLY A 484 5.47 -9.82 29.77
CA GLY A 484 5.88 -8.76 30.72
C GLY A 484 7.37 -8.52 30.66
N TYR A 485 7.77 -7.24 30.60
CA TYR A 485 9.16 -6.79 30.47
C TYR A 485 9.52 -5.84 31.58
N ASP A 486 10.80 -5.61 31.79
CA ASP A 486 11.21 -4.74 32.90
C ASP A 486 10.86 -3.28 32.63
N ASP A 487 11.13 -2.77 31.43
CA ASP A 487 10.77 -1.43 31.01
C ASP A 487 10.16 -1.47 29.58
N VAL A 488 9.23 -0.56 29.29
CA VAL A 488 8.50 -0.51 28.01
C VAL A 488 8.62 0.86 27.38
N ILE A 489 8.88 0.88 26.07
CA ILE A 489 8.94 2.12 25.27
C ILE A 489 7.91 2.00 24.13
N ILE A 490 6.87 2.83 24.13
CA ILE A 490 5.85 2.92 23.10
C ILE A 490 6.32 3.95 22.06
N ILE A 491 6.58 3.52 20.82
CA ILE A 491 7.27 4.36 19.82
C ILE A 491 6.35 5.04 18.79
N ASN A 492 5.06 4.85 18.85
CA ASN A 492 4.11 5.36 17.86
C ASN A 492 3.01 6.27 18.46
N GLY A 493 3.40 7.14 19.40
CA GLY A 493 2.51 8.07 20.07
C GLY A 493 2.10 9.28 19.21
N LYS A 494 1.53 9.07 18.04
CA LYS A 494 1.15 10.11 17.09
C LYS A 494 -0.32 10.05 16.70
N ASN A 495 -0.89 11.20 16.36
CA ASN A 495 -2.28 11.35 15.93
C ASN A 495 -2.38 11.39 14.39
N GLU A 496 -2.14 10.25 13.74
CA GLU A 496 -2.18 10.07 12.29
C GLU A 496 -2.95 8.80 11.91
N THR A 497 -3.21 8.58 10.60
CA THR A 497 -3.90 7.37 10.10
C THR A 497 -3.27 6.09 10.65
N TYR A 498 -1.93 6.02 10.63
CA TYR A 498 -1.13 4.92 11.20
C TYR A 498 -0.55 5.33 12.56
N GLY A 499 -1.33 5.96 13.38
CA GLY A 499 -0.94 6.41 14.72
C GLY A 499 -1.34 5.43 15.82
N PHE A 500 -1.36 5.93 17.04
CA PHE A 500 -1.92 5.28 18.20
C PHE A 500 -2.74 6.31 19.01
N PRO A 501 -4.08 6.34 18.88
CA PRO A 501 -4.92 5.34 18.23
C PRO A 501 -4.77 5.28 16.70
N SER A 502 -4.99 4.08 16.17
CA SER A 502 -5.12 3.88 14.71
C SER A 502 -6.42 4.49 14.22
N LYS A 503 -6.33 5.21 13.09
CA LYS A 503 -7.50 5.77 12.40
C LYS A 503 -7.86 4.97 11.14
N ILE A 504 -7.39 3.71 11.07
CA ILE A 504 -7.77 2.78 10.01
C ILE A 504 -9.09 2.15 10.40
N GLU A 505 -10.09 2.36 9.55
CA GLU A 505 -11.38 1.70 9.68
C GLU A 505 -11.45 0.46 8.81
N ASP A 506 -12.13 -0.57 9.30
CA ASP A 506 -12.46 -1.75 8.53
C ASP A 506 -13.44 -1.41 7.40
N ASP A 507 -13.49 -2.27 6.37
CA ASP A 507 -14.49 -2.11 5.32
C ASP A 507 -15.90 -2.18 5.94
N PRO A 508 -16.81 -1.24 5.61
CA PRO A 508 -18.15 -1.17 6.19
C PRO A 508 -18.96 -2.48 6.13
N VAL A 509 -18.70 -3.35 5.15
CA VAL A 509 -19.39 -4.64 5.06
C VAL A 509 -19.02 -5.58 6.21
N LEU A 510 -17.86 -5.43 6.83
CA LEU A 510 -17.48 -6.24 7.98
C LEU A 510 -18.29 -5.92 9.24
N ALA A 511 -18.96 -4.76 9.30
CA ALA A 511 -19.85 -4.41 10.41
C ALA A 511 -21.06 -5.36 10.55
N PHE A 512 -21.40 -6.13 9.52
CA PHE A 512 -22.43 -7.17 9.60
C PHE A 512 -22.00 -8.39 10.41
N VAL A 513 -20.70 -8.65 10.46
CA VAL A 513 -20.12 -9.87 11.05
C VAL A 513 -19.13 -9.61 12.19
N ILE A 514 -18.63 -8.38 12.34
CA ILE A 514 -17.76 -7.97 13.44
C ILE A 514 -18.55 -7.06 14.38
N ARG A 515 -18.69 -7.47 15.62
CA ARG A 515 -19.34 -6.70 16.67
C ARG A 515 -18.32 -5.81 17.35
N GLY A 516 -18.15 -4.57 16.84
CA GLY A 516 -17.31 -3.57 17.48
C GLY A 516 -17.98 -2.92 18.68
N ASP A 517 -17.21 -2.63 19.72
CA ASP A 517 -17.62 -1.77 20.82
C ASP A 517 -17.65 -0.31 20.33
N LYS A 518 -18.86 0.28 20.30
CA LYS A 518 -19.10 1.66 19.87
C LYS A 518 -19.42 2.61 21.02
N SER A 519 -19.21 2.16 22.26
CA SER A 519 -19.56 2.91 23.48
C SER A 519 -18.75 4.22 23.64
N ILE A 520 -17.51 4.22 23.17
CA ILE A 520 -16.61 5.38 23.14
C ILE A 520 -15.76 5.34 21.88
N GLU A 521 -15.34 6.51 21.40
CA GLU A 521 -14.43 6.60 20.26
C GLU A 521 -13.11 5.86 20.56
N TYR A 522 -12.65 5.06 19.61
CA TYR A 522 -11.45 4.22 19.73
C TYR A 522 -11.48 3.23 20.92
N ALA A 523 -12.66 2.67 21.29
CA ALA A 523 -12.77 1.76 22.42
C ALA A 523 -11.76 0.60 22.39
N GLU A 524 -11.57 -0.06 21.23
CA GLU A 524 -10.60 -1.15 21.07
C GLU A 524 -9.16 -0.65 21.12
N GLU A 525 -8.85 0.48 20.48
CA GLU A 525 -7.53 1.10 20.54
C GLU A 525 -7.17 1.55 21.97
N ARG A 526 -8.17 1.98 22.76
CA ARG A 526 -8.00 2.32 24.17
C ARG A 526 -7.62 1.09 25.01
N ARG A 527 -8.27 -0.05 24.78
CA ARG A 527 -7.86 -1.33 25.37
C ARG A 527 -6.45 -1.75 24.94
N LEU A 528 -6.16 -1.56 23.66
CA LEU A 528 -4.83 -1.85 23.13
C LEU A 528 -3.75 -0.97 23.78
N PHE A 529 -4.03 0.32 24.01
CA PHE A 529 -3.11 1.22 24.68
C PHE A 529 -2.92 0.87 26.15
N TYR A 530 -4.01 0.46 26.83
CA TYR A 530 -3.93 -0.10 28.19
C TYR A 530 -3.03 -1.33 28.23
N VAL A 531 -3.18 -2.26 27.27
CA VAL A 531 -2.30 -3.43 27.16
C VAL A 531 -0.86 -2.99 26.99
N ALA A 532 -0.57 -2.00 26.13
CA ALA A 532 0.78 -1.49 25.92
C ALA A 532 1.39 -0.94 27.22
N MET A 533 0.65 -0.10 27.95
CA MET A 533 1.12 0.48 29.22
C MET A 533 1.36 -0.59 30.31
N THR A 534 0.57 -1.65 30.33
CA THR A 534 0.65 -2.68 31.37
C THR A 534 1.63 -3.82 31.07
N ARG A 535 2.40 -3.73 29.99
CA ARG A 535 3.48 -4.73 29.72
C ARG A 535 4.71 -4.53 30.60
N THR A 536 4.85 -3.38 31.22
CA THR A 536 6.03 -3.06 32.07
C THR A 536 5.93 -3.64 33.48
N LYS A 537 7.08 -3.96 34.07
CA LYS A 537 7.25 -4.18 35.50
C LYS A 537 7.63 -2.90 36.25
N ASN A 538 8.19 -1.91 35.54
CA ASN A 538 8.68 -0.65 36.11
C ASN A 538 8.01 0.56 35.41
N ARG A 539 8.66 1.21 34.46
CA ARG A 539 8.24 2.46 33.82
C ARG A 539 7.71 2.25 32.40
N VAL A 540 6.86 3.16 31.99
CA VAL A 540 6.42 3.28 30.59
C VAL A 540 7.02 4.56 30.01
N PHE A 541 7.74 4.43 28.91
CA PHE A 541 8.18 5.56 28.12
C PHE A 541 7.35 5.65 26.85
N CYS A 542 7.00 6.86 26.41
CA CYS A 542 6.22 7.08 25.21
C CYS A 542 6.96 8.08 24.31
N ILE A 543 7.03 7.78 23.02
CA ILE A 543 7.65 8.65 22.02
C ILE A 543 6.55 9.27 21.17
N ALA A 544 6.50 10.61 21.14
CA ALA A 544 5.47 11.36 20.43
C ALA A 544 6.08 12.50 19.60
N PRO A 545 5.50 12.83 18.42
CA PRO A 545 5.91 14.01 17.67
C PRO A 545 5.40 15.29 18.34
N GLU A 546 6.18 16.36 18.30
CA GLU A 546 5.81 17.68 18.82
C GLU A 546 4.59 18.28 18.13
N GLN A 547 4.45 18.05 16.80
CA GLN A 547 3.45 18.71 15.97
C GLN A 547 2.08 18.03 15.98
N ASN A 548 2.02 16.75 16.26
CA ASN A 548 0.78 15.97 16.20
C ASN A 548 0.83 14.76 17.15
N PRO A 549 0.94 15.02 18.48
CA PRO A 549 1.00 13.95 19.48
C PRO A 549 -0.32 13.17 19.55
N SER A 550 -0.23 11.93 20.03
CA SER A 550 -1.38 11.06 20.29
C SER A 550 -2.38 11.72 21.24
N GLU A 551 -3.66 11.69 20.87
CA GLU A 551 -4.74 12.15 21.75
C GLU A 551 -4.80 11.38 23.08
N PHE A 552 -4.37 10.12 23.09
CA PHE A 552 -4.26 9.32 24.32
C PHE A 552 -3.16 9.85 25.24
N LEU A 553 -2.04 10.30 24.68
CA LEU A 553 -0.96 10.88 25.47
C LEU A 553 -1.30 12.27 25.98
N LEU A 554 -1.98 13.10 25.18
CA LEU A 554 -2.53 14.39 25.61
C LEU A 554 -3.50 14.22 26.78
N GLU A 555 -4.41 13.25 26.67
CA GLU A 555 -5.38 12.91 27.71
C GLU A 555 -4.66 12.51 29.01
N ILE A 556 -3.70 11.59 28.94
CA ILE A 556 -2.97 11.11 30.12
C ILE A 556 -2.16 12.24 30.74
N LYS A 557 -1.47 13.07 29.95
CA LYS A 557 -0.69 14.21 30.49
C LYS A 557 -1.57 15.25 31.18
N ARG A 558 -2.74 15.54 30.60
CA ARG A 558 -3.72 16.47 31.19
C ARG A 558 -4.26 15.96 32.53
N ASP A 559 -4.56 14.67 32.59
CA ASP A 559 -5.26 14.08 33.75
C ASP A 559 -4.29 13.74 34.90
N TYR A 560 -2.97 13.62 34.65
CA TYR A 560 -1.99 13.18 35.66
C TYR A 560 -0.75 14.10 35.74
N LYS A 561 -0.56 14.69 36.90
CA LYS A 561 0.60 15.57 37.15
C LYS A 561 1.96 14.84 37.25
N ASN A 562 1.94 13.58 37.65
CA ASN A 562 3.11 12.70 37.75
C ASN A 562 3.54 12.05 36.44
N VAL A 563 2.93 12.41 35.33
CA VAL A 563 3.41 12.11 33.99
C VAL A 563 4.42 13.17 33.57
N ILE A 564 5.64 12.75 33.28
CA ILE A 564 6.73 13.64 32.88
C ILE A 564 6.71 13.84 31.38
N LEU A 565 6.91 15.07 30.95
CA LEU A 565 7.07 15.43 29.53
C LEU A 565 8.47 16.02 29.34
N HIS A 566 9.28 15.37 28.50
CA HIS A 566 10.54 15.90 27.99
C HIS A 566 10.36 16.45 26.59
N GLY A 567 10.57 17.76 26.45
CA GLY A 567 10.30 18.52 25.23
C GLY A 567 8.96 19.27 25.29
N GLU A 568 8.53 19.73 24.16
CA GLU A 568 7.29 20.50 24.02
C GLU A 568 6.40 19.83 22.97
N TRP A 569 5.11 20.06 23.02
CA TRP A 569 4.17 19.71 21.98
C TRP A 569 3.10 20.78 21.80
N ASN A 570 2.51 20.84 20.64
CA ASN A 570 1.37 21.70 20.40
C ASN A 570 0.14 21.13 21.11
N GLU A 571 -0.34 21.83 22.12
CA GLU A 571 -1.59 21.50 22.83
C GLU A 571 -2.85 21.98 22.10
N GLU A 572 -2.73 22.49 20.88
CA GLU A 572 -3.93 22.77 20.10
C GLU A 572 -4.73 21.47 20.02
N GLU A 573 -5.90 21.47 20.68
CA GLU A 573 -6.87 20.39 20.54
C GLU A 573 -7.02 20.14 19.03
N PRO A 574 -6.86 18.90 18.58
CA PRO A 574 -7.15 18.60 17.18
C PRO A 574 -8.56 19.11 16.95
N GLN A 575 -8.70 20.16 16.12
CA GLN A 575 -10.03 20.60 15.72
C GLN A 575 -10.76 19.32 15.37
N GLN A 576 -11.86 19.05 16.06
CA GLN A 576 -12.74 17.93 15.75
C GLN A 576 -13.23 18.12 14.32
N TYR A 577 -12.36 17.77 13.36
CA TYR A 577 -12.79 17.54 12.00
C TYR A 577 -13.70 16.32 12.13
N GLN A 578 -15.02 16.57 12.17
CA GLN A 578 -15.98 15.51 11.93
C GLN A 578 -15.48 14.74 10.73
N THR A 579 -15.04 13.53 10.96
CA THR A 579 -14.45 12.69 9.91
C THR A 579 -15.54 12.48 8.87
N LYS A 580 -15.49 13.28 7.79
CA LYS A 580 -16.47 13.15 6.73
C LYS A 580 -16.28 11.79 6.08
N VAL A 581 -17.38 11.09 5.92
CA VAL A 581 -17.39 9.76 5.32
C VAL A 581 -17.61 9.91 3.82
N CYS A 582 -16.91 9.12 3.04
CA CYS A 582 -17.06 9.09 1.60
C CYS A 582 -18.48 8.64 1.21
N PRO A 583 -19.24 9.47 0.49
CA PRO A 583 -20.62 9.14 0.15
C PRO A 583 -20.75 7.99 -0.86
N LEU A 584 -19.63 7.58 -1.47
CA LEU A 584 -19.58 6.47 -2.43
C LEU A 584 -19.25 5.13 -1.79
N CYS A 585 -18.28 5.08 -0.89
CA CYS A 585 -17.76 3.80 -0.37
C CYS A 585 -17.76 3.69 1.15
N GLY A 586 -18.18 4.73 1.88
CA GLY A 586 -18.25 4.71 3.34
C GLY A 586 -16.90 4.88 4.06
N TYR A 587 -15.77 4.99 3.34
CA TYR A 587 -14.45 5.22 3.96
C TYR A 587 -14.29 6.67 4.44
N PRO A 588 -13.42 6.91 5.43
CA PRO A 588 -13.12 8.26 5.88
C PRO A 588 -12.59 9.15 4.74
N MET A 589 -12.90 10.43 4.81
CA MET A 589 -12.38 11.43 3.88
C MET A 589 -11.31 12.26 4.57
N GLN A 590 -10.18 12.48 3.91
CA GLN A 590 -9.12 13.38 4.38
C GLN A 590 -9.07 14.66 3.57
N LEU A 591 -8.98 15.79 4.27
CA LEU A 591 -8.77 17.09 3.63
C LEU A 591 -7.27 17.25 3.30
N LYS A 592 -6.91 17.18 2.01
CA LYS A 592 -5.52 17.30 1.54
C LYS A 592 -5.37 18.42 0.52
N TYR A 593 -4.25 19.13 0.58
CA TYR A 593 -3.88 20.04 -0.47
C TYR A 593 -3.33 19.30 -1.68
N LYS A 594 -3.96 19.47 -2.83
CA LYS A 594 -3.51 18.91 -4.12
C LYS A 594 -2.82 19.96 -4.94
N LYS A 595 -1.49 19.88 -5.05
CA LYS A 595 -0.65 20.82 -5.80
C LYS A 595 -1.07 20.95 -7.25
N ALA A 596 -1.52 19.86 -7.89
CA ALA A 596 -1.99 19.84 -9.27
C ALA A 596 -3.19 20.77 -9.53
N TYR A 597 -4.01 21.05 -8.51
CA TYR A 597 -5.18 21.94 -8.64
C TYR A 597 -5.02 23.25 -7.86
N GLY A 598 -4.01 23.37 -7.02
CA GLY A 598 -3.86 24.50 -6.09
C GLY A 598 -4.97 24.59 -5.03
N LEU A 599 -5.65 23.48 -4.71
CA LEU A 599 -6.86 23.44 -3.90
C LEU A 599 -6.77 22.40 -2.78
N ARG A 600 -7.45 22.67 -1.67
CA ARG A 600 -7.73 21.65 -0.66
C ARG A 600 -8.98 20.86 -1.06
N LEU A 601 -8.88 19.54 -1.06
CA LEU A 601 -9.94 18.61 -1.41
C LEU A 601 -10.12 17.57 -0.32
N TYR A 602 -11.36 17.23 -0.02
CA TYR A 602 -11.68 15.99 0.67
C TYR A 602 -11.41 14.84 -0.28
N ILE A 603 -10.53 13.93 0.10
CA ILE A 603 -10.11 12.78 -0.69
C ILE A 603 -10.42 11.53 0.10
N CYS A 604 -11.09 10.56 -0.53
CA CYS A 604 -11.35 9.28 0.08
C CYS A 604 -10.04 8.58 0.45
N THR A 605 -9.99 7.98 1.64
CA THR A 605 -8.81 7.26 2.12
C THR A 605 -8.73 5.83 1.60
N ASN A 606 -9.81 5.35 0.94
CA ASN A 606 -9.78 4.06 0.28
C ASN A 606 -8.75 4.07 -0.86
N GLU A 607 -8.34 2.90 -1.32
CA GLU A 607 -7.40 2.79 -2.44
C GLU A 607 -7.93 3.59 -3.65
N PRO A 608 -7.09 4.41 -4.30
CA PRO A 608 -7.53 5.25 -5.43
C PRO A 608 -8.17 4.45 -6.56
N GLU A 609 -7.75 3.20 -6.70
CA GLU A 609 -8.28 2.28 -7.68
C GLU A 609 -9.64 1.67 -7.28
N ILE A 610 -9.95 1.66 -5.99
CA ILE A 610 -11.25 1.23 -5.48
C ILE A 610 -12.17 2.44 -5.32
N CYS A 611 -11.67 3.56 -4.78
CA CYS A 611 -12.42 4.79 -4.68
C CYS A 611 -11.52 6.01 -4.90
N GLY A 612 -11.58 6.58 -6.08
CA GLY A 612 -10.88 7.82 -6.41
C GLY A 612 -11.69 9.09 -6.10
N PHE A 613 -12.73 9.00 -5.26
CA PHE A 613 -13.61 10.13 -4.98
C PHE A 613 -12.86 11.27 -4.28
N MET A 614 -13.01 12.45 -4.85
CA MET A 614 -12.52 13.69 -4.24
C MET A 614 -13.45 14.85 -4.57
N THR A 615 -13.64 15.74 -3.61
CA THR A 615 -14.48 16.94 -3.78
C THR A 615 -14.04 18.05 -2.83
N ASN A 616 -14.35 19.30 -3.18
CA ASN A 616 -14.33 20.44 -2.28
C ASN A 616 -15.73 21.07 -2.15
N ASP A 617 -16.75 20.41 -2.68
CA ASP A 617 -18.14 20.85 -2.58
C ASP A 617 -18.78 20.19 -1.35
N CYS A 618 -18.98 20.99 -0.31
CA CYS A 618 -19.56 20.56 0.95
C CYS A 618 -20.71 21.50 1.32
N ARG A 619 -21.93 20.98 1.32
CA ARG A 619 -23.14 21.75 1.60
C ARG A 619 -23.94 21.12 2.72
N GLY A 620 -24.39 21.96 3.67
CA GLY A 620 -25.12 21.47 4.83
C GLY A 620 -24.41 20.32 5.56
N GLY A 621 -23.07 20.38 5.62
CA GLY A 621 -22.25 19.33 6.22
C GLY A 621 -22.04 18.08 5.35
N LYS A 622 -22.73 17.92 4.22
CA LYS A 622 -22.63 16.75 3.33
C LYS A 622 -21.73 17.04 2.14
N LEU A 623 -20.95 16.05 1.72
CA LEU A 623 -20.10 16.12 0.54
C LEU A 623 -20.93 15.87 -0.73
N ALA A 624 -20.87 16.79 -1.69
CA ALA A 624 -21.60 16.66 -2.95
C ALA A 624 -20.83 15.80 -3.95
N ILE A 625 -21.55 14.88 -4.59
CA ILE A 625 -21.02 14.03 -5.66
C ILE A 625 -21.36 14.69 -7.00
N GLN A 626 -20.34 15.14 -7.72
CA GLN A 626 -20.48 15.70 -9.06
C GLN A 626 -19.60 14.91 -10.02
N LYS A 627 -20.19 13.98 -10.76
CA LYS A 627 -19.47 13.24 -11.80
C LYS A 627 -19.25 14.09 -13.04
N CYS A 628 -18.14 13.84 -13.71
CA CYS A 628 -17.88 14.44 -15.00
C CYS A 628 -18.66 13.71 -16.09
N ASP A 629 -19.54 14.44 -16.77
CA ASP A 629 -20.39 13.92 -17.87
C ASP A 629 -19.55 13.60 -19.13
N ARG A 630 -18.34 14.17 -19.25
CA ARG A 630 -17.49 14.00 -20.44
C ARG A 630 -16.59 12.79 -20.37
N CYS A 631 -15.77 12.66 -19.29
CA CYS A 631 -14.86 11.52 -19.15
C CYS A 631 -15.43 10.40 -18.27
N LYS A 632 -16.58 10.60 -17.65
CA LYS A 632 -17.33 9.67 -16.79
C LYS A 632 -16.59 9.09 -15.57
N ASP A 633 -15.27 9.08 -15.55
CA ASP A 633 -14.42 8.57 -14.47
C ASP A 633 -13.82 9.65 -13.55
N GLY A 634 -13.94 10.94 -13.92
CA GLY A 634 -13.54 12.08 -13.09
C GLY A 634 -14.69 12.71 -12.34
N TYR A 635 -14.33 13.57 -11.39
CA TYR A 635 -15.30 14.36 -10.61
C TYR A 635 -15.15 15.83 -10.93
N LEU A 636 -16.25 16.57 -10.86
CA LEU A 636 -16.24 18.02 -11.00
C LEU A 636 -15.97 18.65 -9.64
N ILE A 637 -14.91 19.45 -9.54
CA ILE A 637 -14.51 20.18 -8.33
C ILE A 637 -14.59 21.68 -8.57
N ILE A 638 -14.87 22.44 -7.53
CA ILE A 638 -14.97 23.90 -7.58
C ILE A 638 -13.56 24.48 -7.78
N LYS A 639 -13.36 25.22 -8.87
CA LYS A 639 -12.13 25.93 -9.22
C LYS A 639 -12.37 27.42 -9.34
N PRO A 640 -11.47 28.27 -8.80
CA PRO A 640 -11.58 29.72 -9.01
C PRO A 640 -11.35 30.11 -10.48
N ASN A 641 -12.05 31.12 -10.96
CA ASN A 641 -11.79 31.71 -12.26
C ASN A 641 -11.07 33.07 -12.12
N LYS A 642 -10.59 33.62 -13.24
CA LYS A 642 -9.82 34.87 -13.26
C LYS A 642 -10.66 36.10 -12.84
N SER A 643 -11.98 36.02 -12.84
CA SER A 643 -12.93 37.08 -12.50
C SER A 643 -13.52 37.01 -11.09
N ASN A 644 -12.78 36.44 -10.12
CA ASN A 644 -13.22 36.25 -8.73
C ASN A 644 -14.49 35.41 -8.55
N GLY A 645 -14.90 34.66 -9.56
CA GLY A 645 -15.95 33.66 -9.49
C GLY A 645 -15.39 32.26 -9.43
N PHE A 646 -16.26 31.26 -9.69
CA PHE A 646 -15.84 29.87 -9.80
C PHE A 646 -16.51 29.16 -10.99
N PHE A 647 -15.91 28.06 -11.37
CA PHE A 647 -16.49 27.06 -12.27
C PHE A 647 -16.21 25.67 -11.72
N LEU A 648 -16.89 24.65 -12.20
CA LEU A 648 -16.55 23.28 -11.87
C LEU A 648 -15.68 22.70 -12.99
N GLY A 649 -14.50 22.24 -12.61
CA GLY A 649 -13.56 21.63 -13.55
C GLY A 649 -13.31 20.17 -13.18
N CYS A 650 -13.12 19.33 -14.18
CA CYS A 650 -12.87 17.90 -13.99
C CYS A 650 -11.55 17.64 -13.24
N THR A 651 -11.53 16.61 -12.38
CA THR A 651 -10.33 16.11 -11.69
C THR A 651 -9.34 15.42 -12.62
N ASN A 652 -9.78 15.01 -13.81
CA ASN A 652 -8.91 14.42 -14.84
C ASN A 652 -8.31 15.48 -15.76
N TYR A 653 -8.45 16.76 -15.44
CA TYR A 653 -7.80 17.84 -16.20
C TYR A 653 -6.29 17.77 -16.03
N LYS A 654 -5.57 17.87 -17.13
CA LYS A 654 -4.12 18.05 -17.18
C LYS A 654 -3.77 19.30 -17.98
N SER A 655 -2.77 20.02 -17.53
CA SER A 655 -2.32 21.26 -18.17
C SER A 655 -1.69 21.04 -19.55
N ASP A 656 -1.26 19.82 -19.84
CA ASP A 656 -0.69 19.40 -21.13
C ASP A 656 -1.75 19.09 -22.21
N GLY A 657 -3.03 19.28 -21.89
CA GLY A 657 -4.14 19.00 -22.82
C GLY A 657 -4.51 17.51 -22.98
N THR A 658 -3.75 16.59 -22.39
CA THR A 658 -4.02 15.13 -22.47
C THR A 658 -5.14 14.67 -21.54
N GLY A 659 -5.66 15.54 -20.71
CA GLY A 659 -6.71 15.26 -19.74
C GLY A 659 -8.09 15.72 -20.17
N CYS A 660 -9.09 15.45 -19.33
CA CYS A 660 -10.45 15.92 -19.55
C CYS A 660 -10.55 17.43 -19.27
N ASN A 661 -10.90 18.22 -20.29
CA ASN A 661 -11.10 19.68 -20.20
C ASN A 661 -12.55 20.09 -19.92
N ASN A 662 -13.38 19.18 -19.37
CA ASN A 662 -14.74 19.51 -19.02
C ASN A 662 -14.80 20.60 -17.95
N ALA A 663 -15.52 21.69 -18.27
CA ALA A 663 -15.76 22.79 -17.36
C ALA A 663 -17.24 23.18 -17.41
N VAL A 664 -17.87 23.24 -16.26
CA VAL A 664 -19.29 23.60 -16.10
C VAL A 664 -19.35 24.97 -15.45
N SER A 665 -20.06 25.90 -16.08
CA SER A 665 -20.22 27.25 -15.55
C SER A 665 -21.02 27.24 -14.24
N LYS A 666 -20.81 28.27 -13.40
CA LYS A 666 -21.57 28.47 -12.16
C LYS A 666 -23.09 28.47 -12.40
N LYS A 667 -23.56 29.13 -13.46
CA LYS A 667 -24.98 29.17 -13.81
C LYS A 667 -25.53 27.78 -14.15
N GLN A 668 -24.85 27.02 -15.01
CA GLN A 668 -25.23 25.64 -15.36
C GLN A 668 -25.22 24.72 -14.14
N TYR A 669 -24.26 24.90 -13.24
CA TYR A 669 -24.18 24.14 -12.00
C TYR A 669 -25.41 24.35 -11.12
N TYR A 670 -25.79 25.63 -10.86
CA TYR A 670 -26.98 25.91 -10.05
C TYR A 670 -28.28 25.42 -10.70
N THR A 671 -28.42 25.57 -12.01
CA THR A 671 -29.57 25.03 -12.76
C THR A 671 -29.69 23.51 -12.61
N ARG A 672 -28.55 22.78 -12.72
CA ARG A 672 -28.56 21.30 -12.53
C ARG A 672 -28.91 20.88 -11.11
N MET A 673 -28.59 21.70 -10.12
CA MET A 673 -28.84 21.41 -8.70
C MET A 673 -30.25 21.87 -8.23
N GLY A 674 -31.03 22.47 -9.12
CA GLY A 674 -32.39 22.97 -8.78
C GLY A 674 -32.42 24.18 -7.86
N TYR A 675 -31.33 24.94 -7.77
CA TYR A 675 -31.25 26.14 -6.95
C TYR A 675 -31.81 27.39 -7.67
N SER A 676 -32.64 28.17 -6.98
CA SER A 676 -33.07 29.50 -7.45
C SER A 676 -32.02 30.57 -7.19
N ALA A 677 -32.07 31.67 -7.91
CA ALA A 677 -31.11 32.78 -7.80
C ALA A 677 -30.99 33.42 -6.40
N ASP A 678 -31.98 33.25 -5.53
CA ASP A 678 -31.97 33.80 -4.18
C ASP A 678 -31.14 32.98 -3.17
N THR A 679 -30.90 31.70 -3.46
CA THR A 679 -30.04 30.82 -2.63
C THR A 679 -28.57 31.20 -2.76
N GLU A 680 -28.19 31.92 -3.82
CA GLU A 680 -26.83 32.31 -4.17
C GLU A 680 -26.18 33.24 -3.13
N LYS A 681 -26.94 34.09 -2.48
CA LYS A 681 -26.42 35.09 -1.51
C LYS A 681 -26.09 34.47 -0.13
N LYS A 682 -26.81 33.44 0.28
CA LYS A 682 -26.65 32.84 1.61
C LYS A 682 -25.49 31.83 1.70
N GLU A 683 -25.25 31.07 0.64
CA GLU A 683 -24.22 30.01 0.61
C GLU A 683 -22.81 30.55 0.29
N LEU A 684 -22.68 31.69 -0.40
CA LEU A 684 -21.42 32.37 -0.61
C LEU A 684 -20.75 32.82 0.71
N SER A 685 -21.52 33.02 1.76
CA SER A 685 -20.99 33.35 3.10
C SER A 685 -20.42 32.11 3.78
N GLU A 686 -20.97 30.92 3.57
CA GLU A 686 -20.49 29.65 4.15
C GLU A 686 -19.24 29.13 3.42
N VAL A 687 -19.16 29.29 2.10
CA VAL A 687 -17.98 28.94 1.32
C VAL A 687 -16.80 29.91 1.57
N ARG A 688 -17.11 31.16 1.89
CA ARG A 688 -16.08 32.16 2.28
C ARG A 688 -15.55 31.98 3.71
N ASN A 689 -16.34 31.40 4.61
CA ASN A 689 -15.95 31.15 6.00
C ASN A 689 -15.23 29.82 6.21
N GLN A 690 -15.10 28.97 5.20
CA GLN A 690 -14.09 27.91 5.24
C GLN A 690 -12.71 28.58 5.12
N PRO A 691 -11.70 28.17 5.92
CA PRO A 691 -10.36 28.77 5.83
C PRO A 691 -9.72 28.42 4.48
N ASN A 692 -10.17 29.06 3.43
CA ASN A 692 -9.48 29.16 2.17
C ASN A 692 -8.41 30.25 2.33
N THR A 693 -7.36 29.95 3.06
CA THR A 693 -6.13 30.70 2.94
C THR A 693 -5.54 30.43 1.55
N THR A 694 -6.08 31.12 0.55
CA THR A 694 -5.25 31.55 -0.55
C THR A 694 -4.12 32.36 0.09
N LEU A 695 -2.93 31.80 0.12
CA LEU A 695 -1.73 32.61 0.37
C LEU A 695 -1.80 33.78 -0.62
N LYS A 696 -2.16 34.97 -0.10
CA LYS A 696 -2.05 36.19 -0.89
C LYS A 696 -0.60 36.34 -1.29
N LYS A 697 -0.33 36.76 -2.52
CA LYS A 697 1.01 37.11 -2.99
C LYS A 697 1.75 38.12 -2.07
N SER A 698 1.08 38.69 -1.07
CA SER A 698 1.65 39.55 -0.04
C SER A 698 2.46 38.83 1.03
N ASP A 699 2.22 37.54 1.27
CA ASP A 699 2.93 36.78 2.35
C ASP A 699 4.25 36.17 1.85
N ILE A 700 4.59 36.33 0.59
CA ILE A 700 5.88 35.93 0.00
C ILE A 700 6.92 37.05 0.07
N LYS A 701 6.53 38.30 0.51
CA LYS A 701 7.42 39.44 0.47
C LYS A 701 8.13 39.81 1.78
N ASN A 702 7.95 39.09 2.87
CA ASN A 702 8.59 39.40 4.14
C ASN A 702 9.55 38.32 4.68
N ASN A 703 10.37 37.75 3.83
CA ASN A 703 11.68 37.22 4.22
C ASN A 703 12.67 37.48 3.10
N GLY A 704 12.89 38.80 2.89
CA GLY A 704 13.98 39.27 2.10
C GLY A 704 15.21 39.46 2.97
N TYR A 705 16.28 38.94 2.47
CA TYR A 705 17.69 39.33 2.41
C TYR A 705 18.44 38.10 1.90
N LEU A 706 19.01 38.07 0.73
CA LEU A 706 20.03 38.93 0.10
C LEU A 706 20.08 38.73 -1.41
N SER A 707 20.23 39.90 -2.08
CA SER A 707 20.97 40.20 -3.28
C SER A 707 20.91 39.33 -4.51
N GLU A 708 20.41 39.97 -5.54
CA GLU A 708 20.66 39.70 -6.95
C GLU A 708 22.17 39.55 -7.24
N GLU A 709 22.55 38.44 -7.79
CA GLU A 709 23.54 38.42 -8.86
C GLU A 709 23.10 37.45 -9.92
N LYS A 710 22.93 38.06 -11.12
CA LYS A 710 22.77 37.31 -12.37
C LYS A 710 23.96 36.42 -12.55
N ASN A 711 23.72 35.13 -12.68
CA ASN A 711 24.46 34.32 -13.64
C ASN A 711 23.57 33.19 -14.12
N SER A 712 23.33 33.21 -15.41
CA SER A 712 22.91 32.09 -16.24
C SER A 712 23.80 30.88 -15.92
N GLU A 713 23.14 29.74 -15.94
CA GLU A 713 23.69 28.40 -16.14
C GLU A 713 23.38 27.42 -15.01
N ASN A 714 22.81 26.31 -15.48
CA ASN A 714 22.77 25.02 -14.82
C ASN A 714 21.72 24.79 -13.74
N GLN A 715 20.48 24.61 -14.20
CA GLN A 715 19.66 23.55 -13.60
C GLN A 715 20.33 22.20 -13.93
N GLN A 716 21.27 21.78 -13.11
CA GLN A 716 21.75 20.41 -13.09
C GLN A 716 20.62 19.53 -12.55
N GLN A 717 20.02 18.76 -13.45
CA GLN A 717 19.37 17.50 -13.11
C GLN A 717 20.44 16.61 -12.45
N PRO A 718 20.12 15.81 -11.41
CA PRO A 718 21.06 14.86 -10.84
C PRO A 718 21.17 13.63 -11.75
N ASN A 719 21.91 13.74 -12.82
CA ASN A 719 22.35 12.67 -13.71
C ASN A 719 23.63 13.09 -14.44
N ASP A 720 24.64 13.50 -13.69
CA ASP A 720 26.00 13.45 -14.21
C ASP A 720 26.44 11.98 -14.19
N TYR A 721 26.33 11.38 -15.35
CA TYR A 721 26.75 10.02 -15.62
C TYR A 721 28.27 10.01 -15.68
N VAL A 722 28.90 9.70 -14.54
CA VAL A 722 30.35 9.50 -14.47
C VAL A 722 30.67 8.22 -15.27
N LYS A 723 31.29 8.38 -16.44
CA LYS A 723 31.78 7.26 -17.26
C LYS A 723 32.94 6.59 -16.53
N ILE A 724 32.74 5.34 -16.11
CA ILE A 724 33.84 4.56 -15.51
C ILE A 724 34.90 4.32 -16.58
N GLU A 725 36.17 4.61 -16.27
CA GLU A 725 37.30 4.36 -17.14
C GLU A 725 38.06 3.09 -16.69
N LYS A 726 38.47 2.30 -17.66
CA LYS A 726 39.28 1.10 -17.40
C LYS A 726 40.73 1.49 -17.06
N ALA A 727 41.22 0.95 -15.95
CA ALA A 727 42.59 1.19 -15.50
C ALA A 727 43.63 0.60 -16.52
N LYS A 728 44.66 1.39 -16.83
CA LYS A 728 45.80 0.95 -17.62
C LYS A 728 46.88 0.39 -16.69
N LEU A 729 46.94 -0.94 -16.56
CA LEU A 729 47.94 -1.63 -15.73
C LEU A 729 49.02 -2.26 -16.60
N SER A 730 50.24 -2.30 -16.09
CA SER A 730 51.41 -2.75 -16.83
C SER A 730 51.47 -4.27 -16.99
N SER A 731 50.83 -5.05 -16.10
CA SER A 731 50.79 -6.50 -16.16
C SER A 731 49.39 -7.03 -15.98
N GLY A 732 48.93 -7.98 -16.84
CA GLY A 732 47.65 -8.66 -16.70
C GLY A 732 47.63 -9.62 -15.49
N CYS A 733 46.60 -9.57 -14.68
CA CYS A 733 46.32 -10.56 -13.63
C CYS A 733 45.15 -11.45 -14.07
N TYR A 734 45.39 -12.75 -14.20
CA TYR A 734 44.38 -13.69 -14.76
C TYR A 734 43.95 -14.74 -13.73
N TYR A 735 42.65 -15.09 -13.82
CA TYR A 735 42.04 -16.19 -13.07
C TYR A 735 41.15 -17.00 -14.01
N GLU A 736 41.35 -18.31 -14.15
CA GLU A 736 40.59 -19.19 -15.07
C GLU A 736 40.49 -18.67 -16.51
N GLY A 737 41.57 -18.05 -17.01
CA GLY A 737 41.58 -17.47 -18.36
C GLY A 737 41.00 -16.06 -18.48
N TRP A 738 40.42 -15.50 -17.45
CA TRP A 738 39.83 -14.18 -17.42
C TRP A 738 40.82 -13.12 -16.89
N GLU A 739 40.96 -12.00 -17.57
CA GLU A 739 41.71 -10.85 -17.07
C GLU A 739 40.92 -10.11 -15.99
N LEU A 740 41.38 -10.17 -14.74
CA LEU A 740 40.65 -9.65 -13.58
C LEU A 740 40.39 -8.15 -13.64
N ASN A 741 41.29 -7.36 -14.25
CA ASN A 741 41.03 -5.93 -14.46
C ASN A 741 39.81 -5.68 -15.36
N THR A 742 39.66 -6.48 -16.43
CA THR A 742 38.49 -6.44 -17.31
C THR A 742 37.22 -6.87 -16.59
N VAL A 743 37.30 -8.00 -15.86
CA VAL A 743 36.13 -8.52 -15.10
C VAL A 743 35.61 -7.50 -14.10
N VAL A 744 36.51 -6.89 -13.33
CA VAL A 744 36.09 -5.87 -12.34
C VAL A 744 35.49 -4.64 -13.02
N TYR A 745 36.11 -4.14 -14.08
CA TYR A 745 35.61 -3.02 -14.86
C TYR A 745 34.22 -3.30 -15.42
N ASP A 746 34.00 -4.44 -16.06
CA ASP A 746 32.73 -4.80 -16.68
C ASP A 746 31.61 -5.02 -15.63
N ILE A 747 31.96 -5.58 -14.46
CA ILE A 747 30.97 -5.70 -13.35
C ILE A 747 30.55 -4.33 -12.85
N LEU A 748 31.47 -3.37 -12.72
CA LEU A 748 31.13 -2.01 -12.28
C LEU A 748 30.29 -1.27 -13.33
N CYS A 749 30.63 -1.42 -14.64
CA CYS A 749 29.82 -0.90 -15.73
C CYS A 749 28.44 -1.56 -15.77
N GLY A 750 28.37 -2.87 -15.64
CA GLY A 750 27.13 -3.63 -15.58
C GLY A 750 26.24 -3.21 -14.42
N LEU A 751 26.82 -2.97 -13.25
CA LEU A 751 26.08 -2.42 -12.11
C LEU A 751 25.50 -1.03 -12.42
N GLN A 752 26.23 -0.17 -13.10
CA GLN A 752 25.75 1.12 -13.56
C GLN A 752 24.58 0.98 -14.55
N GLU A 753 24.68 0.07 -15.51
CA GLU A 753 23.59 -0.18 -16.49
C GLU A 753 22.32 -0.72 -15.81
N VAL A 754 22.47 -1.72 -14.96
CA VAL A 754 21.36 -2.32 -14.19
C VAL A 754 20.71 -1.29 -13.28
N SER A 755 21.49 -0.41 -12.66
CA SER A 755 20.99 0.64 -11.76
C SER A 755 20.15 1.72 -12.46
N LYS A 756 20.33 1.91 -13.78
CA LYS A 756 19.45 2.80 -14.58
C LYS A 756 18.04 2.30 -14.67
N VAL A 757 17.86 0.99 -14.67
CA VAL A 757 16.52 0.37 -14.67
C VAL A 757 15.95 0.38 -13.26
N ARG A 758 16.69 -0.20 -12.32
CA ARG A 758 16.35 -0.24 -10.89
C ARG A 758 17.55 -0.73 -10.09
N TYR A 759 17.60 -0.44 -8.80
CA TYR A 759 18.59 -1.05 -7.91
C TYR A 759 18.18 -2.47 -7.54
N TYR A 760 19.13 -3.41 -7.69
CA TYR A 760 18.92 -4.84 -7.43
C TYR A 760 19.97 -5.40 -6.48
N GLY A 761 19.70 -6.58 -5.93
CA GLY A 761 20.66 -7.33 -5.10
C GLY A 761 21.72 -8.07 -5.94
N ILE A 762 22.70 -8.67 -5.27
CA ILE A 762 23.86 -9.34 -5.88
C ILE A 762 23.42 -10.38 -6.92
N TRP A 763 22.51 -11.28 -6.57
CA TRP A 763 22.11 -12.38 -7.45
C TRP A 763 21.44 -11.93 -8.75
N MET A 764 20.76 -10.78 -8.74
CA MET A 764 20.21 -10.24 -9.98
C MET A 764 21.31 -9.72 -10.89
N LEU A 765 22.34 -9.06 -10.35
CA LEU A 765 23.50 -8.62 -11.14
C LEU A 765 24.29 -9.83 -11.67
N VAL A 766 24.46 -10.88 -10.85
CA VAL A 766 25.07 -12.16 -11.26
C VAL A 766 24.28 -12.78 -12.42
N ASP A 767 22.96 -12.88 -12.30
CA ASP A 767 22.09 -13.48 -13.33
C ASP A 767 22.14 -12.68 -14.64
N VAL A 768 22.19 -11.34 -14.57
CA VAL A 768 22.33 -10.48 -15.77
C VAL A 768 23.69 -10.71 -16.45
N LEU A 769 24.79 -10.66 -15.70
CA LEU A 769 26.14 -10.83 -16.25
C LEU A 769 26.36 -12.24 -16.79
N HIS A 770 25.79 -13.26 -16.15
CA HIS A 770 25.86 -14.64 -16.64
C HIS A 770 24.91 -14.90 -17.81
N GLY A 771 23.89 -14.04 -18.03
CA GLY A 771 22.91 -14.18 -19.10
C GLY A 771 21.85 -15.24 -18.84
N ILE A 772 21.33 -15.29 -17.61
CA ILE A 772 20.22 -16.18 -17.24
C ILE A 772 18.92 -15.65 -17.81
N GLU A 773 18.25 -16.48 -18.58
CA GLU A 773 16.94 -16.22 -19.12
C GLU A 773 15.87 -16.67 -18.11
N ASN A 774 15.31 -15.72 -17.37
CA ASN A 774 14.21 -15.98 -16.46
C ASN A 774 13.18 -14.83 -16.48
N LYS A 775 11.97 -15.11 -15.99
CA LYS A 775 10.86 -14.16 -15.99
C LYS A 775 11.22 -12.79 -15.38
N LYS A 776 12.01 -12.74 -14.32
CA LYS A 776 12.39 -11.46 -13.66
C LYS A 776 13.35 -10.63 -14.53
N ILE A 777 14.24 -11.27 -15.26
CA ILE A 777 15.15 -10.62 -16.21
C ILE A 777 14.35 -10.00 -17.34
N PHE A 778 13.45 -10.78 -17.96
CA PHE A 778 12.62 -10.30 -19.07
C PHE A 778 11.61 -9.23 -18.63
N ASP A 779 10.91 -9.41 -17.51
CA ASP A 779 9.94 -8.45 -16.98
C ASP A 779 10.58 -7.07 -16.71
N ASN A 780 11.86 -7.03 -16.36
CA ASN A 780 12.60 -5.80 -16.10
C ASN A 780 13.48 -5.36 -17.29
N ARG A 781 13.41 -6.04 -18.44
CA ARG A 781 14.19 -5.77 -19.67
C ARG A 781 15.71 -5.76 -19.45
N LEU A 782 16.18 -6.52 -18.48
CA LEU A 782 17.59 -6.62 -18.16
C LEU A 782 18.37 -7.46 -19.21
N ASP A 783 17.68 -8.29 -19.96
CA ASP A 783 18.16 -9.01 -21.15
C ASP A 783 18.62 -8.09 -22.30
N ARG A 784 18.18 -6.81 -22.29
CA ARG A 784 18.52 -5.82 -23.32
C ARG A 784 19.72 -4.93 -22.95
N LEU A 785 20.28 -5.12 -21.78
CA LEU A 785 21.46 -4.37 -21.36
C LEU A 785 22.71 -4.88 -22.09
N SER A 786 23.66 -4.00 -22.35
CA SER A 786 24.91 -4.38 -23.04
C SER A 786 25.74 -5.37 -22.23
N CYS A 787 25.58 -5.39 -20.94
CA CYS A 787 26.25 -6.31 -20.01
C CYS A 787 25.57 -7.69 -19.90
N PHE A 788 24.38 -7.89 -20.49
CA PHE A 788 23.66 -9.17 -20.39
C PHE A 788 24.43 -10.31 -21.07
N GLY A 789 24.75 -11.34 -20.28
CA GLY A 789 25.48 -12.52 -20.77
C GLY A 789 26.96 -12.29 -21.10
N SER A 790 27.54 -11.17 -20.65
CA SER A 790 28.98 -10.89 -20.87
C SER A 790 29.89 -11.97 -20.29
N TYR A 791 29.40 -12.71 -19.29
CA TYR A 791 30.11 -13.74 -18.56
C TYR A 791 29.40 -15.09 -18.54
N ARG A 792 28.77 -15.49 -19.66
CA ARG A 792 28.06 -16.79 -19.79
C ARG A 792 28.93 -18.00 -19.49
N ASN A 793 30.24 -17.91 -19.79
CA ASN A 793 31.22 -18.99 -19.63
C ASN A 793 31.97 -18.94 -18.29
N MET A 794 31.66 -17.96 -17.41
CA MET A 794 32.18 -17.88 -16.04
C MET A 794 31.17 -18.44 -15.07
N SER A 795 31.57 -19.19 -14.03
CA SER A 795 30.62 -19.70 -13.05
C SER A 795 29.90 -18.56 -12.32
N LYS A 796 28.65 -18.76 -11.93
CA LYS A 796 27.91 -17.77 -11.15
C LYS A 796 28.58 -17.48 -9.80
N GLU A 797 29.15 -18.50 -9.22
CA GLU A 797 29.87 -18.45 -7.96
C GLU A 797 31.09 -17.57 -8.10
N THR A 798 31.85 -17.67 -9.20
CA THR A 798 33.00 -16.79 -9.47
C THR A 798 32.54 -15.33 -9.63
N ILE A 799 31.51 -15.06 -10.43
CA ILE A 799 30.97 -13.70 -10.60
C ILE A 799 30.51 -13.15 -9.24
N HIS A 800 29.78 -13.96 -8.46
CA HIS A 800 29.32 -13.59 -7.11
C HIS A 800 30.50 -13.25 -6.19
N THR A 801 31.54 -14.08 -6.19
CA THR A 801 32.75 -13.89 -5.35
C THR A 801 33.50 -12.61 -5.72
N VAL A 802 33.58 -12.26 -7.02
CA VAL A 802 34.15 -10.98 -7.45
C VAL A 802 33.34 -9.81 -6.93
N ILE A 803 31.98 -9.88 -7.01
CA ILE A 803 31.10 -8.81 -6.50
C ILE A 803 31.24 -8.68 -4.97
N GLU A 804 31.32 -9.77 -4.24
CA GLU A 804 31.55 -9.76 -2.78
C GLU A 804 32.90 -9.11 -2.43
N TRP A 805 33.94 -9.41 -3.19
CA TRP A 805 35.24 -8.75 -3.03
C TRP A 805 35.14 -7.24 -3.31
N LEU A 806 34.43 -6.83 -4.37
CA LEU A 806 34.18 -5.42 -4.69
C LEU A 806 33.42 -4.69 -3.57
N ILE A 807 32.50 -5.38 -2.90
CA ILE A 807 31.80 -4.84 -1.72
C ILE A 807 32.78 -4.69 -0.55
N LYS A 808 33.64 -5.68 -0.31
CA LYS A 808 34.63 -5.69 0.76
C LYS A 808 35.70 -4.59 0.58
N GLU A 809 36.12 -4.33 -0.64
CA GLU A 809 37.10 -3.31 -1.00
C GLU A 809 36.45 -1.93 -1.26
N HIS A 810 35.15 -1.77 -0.94
CA HIS A 810 34.38 -0.52 -1.02
C HIS A 810 34.16 0.06 -2.44
N TYR A 811 34.32 -0.73 -3.51
CA TYR A 811 33.94 -0.34 -4.86
C TYR A 811 32.42 -0.37 -5.10
N ILE A 812 31.75 -1.27 -4.40
CA ILE A 812 30.30 -1.44 -4.42
C ILE A 812 29.79 -1.31 -2.98
N LEU A 813 28.72 -0.55 -2.80
CA LEU A 813 27.97 -0.48 -1.55
C LEU A 813 26.77 -1.43 -1.62
N LYS A 814 26.68 -2.37 -0.69
CA LYS A 814 25.50 -3.21 -0.46
C LYS A 814 24.69 -2.60 0.67
N THR A 815 23.43 -2.23 0.40
CA THR A 815 22.55 -1.68 1.45
C THR A 815 22.19 -2.75 2.47
N LYS A 816 21.96 -2.34 3.71
CA LYS A 816 21.43 -3.21 4.76
C LYS A 816 19.90 -3.27 4.65
N GLY A 817 19.25 -4.40 4.99
CA GLY A 817 17.80 -4.57 5.02
C GLY A 817 17.33 -5.91 4.48
N GLN A 818 16.03 -6.14 4.48
CA GLN A 818 15.41 -7.39 4.02
C GLN A 818 15.68 -7.70 2.54
N TYR A 819 15.84 -6.67 1.72
CA TYR A 819 16.14 -6.76 0.28
C TYR A 819 17.34 -5.85 -0.03
N PRO A 820 18.58 -6.29 0.28
CA PRO A 820 19.75 -5.48 0.04
C PRO A 820 19.98 -5.25 -1.45
N VAL A 821 20.25 -4.01 -1.82
CA VAL A 821 20.55 -3.60 -3.20
C VAL A 821 21.96 -3.04 -3.30
N LEU A 822 22.48 -3.04 -4.53
CA LEU A 822 23.84 -2.60 -4.83
C LEU A 822 23.86 -1.18 -5.38
N HIS A 823 24.86 -0.40 -4.98
CA HIS A 823 25.15 0.94 -5.48
C HIS A 823 26.63 1.07 -5.79
N SER A 824 26.97 1.83 -6.83
CA SER A 824 28.35 2.22 -7.08
C SER A 824 28.80 3.23 -6.01
N THR A 825 30.01 3.07 -5.50
CA THR A 825 30.64 4.05 -4.60
C THR A 825 31.44 5.08 -5.41
N HIS A 826 31.99 6.09 -4.75
CA HIS A 826 32.93 7.03 -5.39
C HIS A 826 34.15 6.30 -5.94
N GLU A 827 34.75 5.39 -5.17
CA GLU A 827 35.88 4.55 -5.57
C GLU A 827 35.52 3.63 -6.75
N GLY A 828 34.29 3.11 -6.82
CA GLY A 828 33.80 2.32 -7.93
C GLY A 828 33.61 3.13 -9.21
N LEU A 829 33.17 4.37 -9.10
CA LEU A 829 33.00 5.29 -10.25
C LEU A 829 34.35 5.78 -10.78
N HIS A 830 35.36 5.96 -9.90
CA HIS A 830 36.72 6.37 -10.24
C HIS A 830 37.69 5.17 -10.17
N TYR A 831 37.22 4.02 -10.66
CA TYR A 831 37.93 2.75 -10.61
C TYR A 831 39.35 2.85 -11.13
N CYS A 832 39.61 3.53 -12.25
CA CYS A 832 40.91 3.67 -12.85
C CYS A 832 42.00 4.34 -11.97
N GLU A 833 41.57 5.14 -10.99
CA GLU A 833 42.43 5.87 -10.07
C GLU A 833 42.72 5.05 -8.79
N SER A 834 41.85 4.11 -8.46
CA SER A 834 41.82 3.42 -7.17
C SER A 834 42.37 1.97 -7.23
N ILE A 835 42.34 1.33 -8.39
CA ILE A 835 42.79 -0.06 -8.58
C ILE A 835 44.31 -0.13 -8.83
N THR A 836 44.92 -1.13 -8.24
CA THR A 836 46.35 -1.40 -8.42
C THR A 836 46.59 -2.88 -8.70
N GLU A 837 47.75 -3.21 -9.28
CA GLU A 837 48.17 -4.61 -9.53
C GLU A 837 48.14 -5.44 -8.24
N ASN A 838 48.54 -4.84 -7.12
CA ASN A 838 48.52 -5.51 -5.82
C ASN A 838 47.10 -5.84 -5.35
N LYS A 839 46.12 -4.97 -5.65
CA LYS A 839 44.72 -5.26 -5.36
C LYS A 839 44.19 -6.40 -6.24
N LEU A 840 44.55 -6.46 -7.51
CA LEU A 840 44.17 -7.56 -8.40
C LEU A 840 44.82 -8.89 -7.99
N LYS A 841 46.04 -8.87 -7.50
CA LYS A 841 46.71 -10.06 -6.92
C LYS A 841 45.98 -10.54 -5.66
N ARG A 842 45.46 -9.61 -4.82
CA ARG A 842 44.64 -9.95 -3.67
C ARG A 842 43.28 -10.52 -4.11
N LEU A 843 42.64 -9.95 -5.16
CA LEU A 843 41.43 -10.52 -5.73
C LEU A 843 41.65 -11.94 -6.23
N LYS A 844 42.77 -12.20 -6.95
CA LYS A 844 43.10 -13.53 -7.43
C LYS A 844 43.20 -14.52 -6.25
N LYS A 845 43.96 -14.16 -5.22
CA LYS A 845 44.09 -14.98 -4.00
C LYS A 845 42.74 -15.20 -3.31
N TYR A 846 41.89 -14.15 -3.24
CA TYR A 846 40.57 -14.24 -2.69
C TYR A 846 39.66 -15.20 -3.46
N LEU A 847 39.76 -15.22 -4.79
CA LEU A 847 39.05 -16.18 -5.66
C LEU A 847 39.55 -17.60 -5.41
N GLU A 848 40.87 -17.82 -5.38
CA GLU A 848 41.47 -19.11 -5.07
C GLU A 848 41.04 -19.69 -3.71
N GLU A 849 40.83 -18.83 -2.72
CA GLU A 849 40.41 -19.22 -1.36
C GLU A 849 38.88 -19.41 -1.19
N ASN A 850 38.02 -18.79 -2.02
CA ASN A 850 36.58 -18.74 -1.81
C ASN A 850 35.76 -19.35 -2.97
N THR A 851 36.36 -19.80 -4.05
CA THR A 851 35.66 -20.44 -5.19
C THR A 851 35.76 -21.98 -5.14
N ILE A 852 36.50 -22.54 -4.17
CA ILE A 852 36.61 -23.98 -3.95
C ILE A 852 35.62 -24.38 -2.88
N LEU A 853 34.34 -24.51 -3.23
CA LEU A 853 33.34 -25.34 -2.52
C LEU A 853 32.17 -25.65 -3.45
#